data_4d74ab8924c73be49cdbdd4760957475
#
_entry.id   4d74ab8924c73be49cdbdd4760957475
#
_cell.length_a   1.000
_cell.length_b   1.000
_cell.length_c   1.000
_cell.angle_alpha   90.00
_cell.angle_beta   90.00
_cell.angle_gamma   90.00
#
_symmetry.space_group_name_H-M   'P 1'
#
loop_
_entity.id
_entity.type
_entity.pdbx_description
1 polymer ?
#
loop_
_entity_poly.entity_id
_entity_poly.type
_entity_poly.pdbx_seq_one_letter_code
_entity_poly.pdbx_strand_id
1 'polypeptide(L)'
;MHHKIVFILLVAIGLQSCSSTKNLAEGELLYTGAKVTVEGPTSTKEKKALATELNALVRPIPNQSFLGIYPKLSIYNLAGIPKTEKGWRNWLRTKVGEPPVLNTKLDPEYNRLVLQNYLENKGFFNAKTKADTIVKGKTIQAVYTVTPSKQYRIKKVVFPKDSSDLSKAISSTERRSLLKIGNTYSLETIKEERVRIDERLKEQGFYYFSPEYLKIQVDSTVAQQEVDLIIKVKEETPARARFIYKINQIVIYPNYTLGADTISASKKAVTQYKDFTIVDRDSLFKPKIFDRALYFKKGDVYNRTNHNLSLNRLVNLGVFKLVKNEFQPSLIEGNYLDAFYYLSPLEKKSFRFEVLAKTNSANYQGTELNINWSNRNTFRGAELLSISIFGGYEVQISGQNNGYNVYRIGTEANLIWPRMISPIRFKMSNRFTPKTKATLGYEFQDRQQLYRLQTFKALFGYNWKENARREHTLNIGEVIFARPQNVTQLYLDEVKLNPSLGKVIERQLIFGPTYSYTYSNTAQRRKKNTIYYKGTIDLSAAVTGLIAGANIDKRDTLKVFGVPFSQYVKFENEFRHFLKLGKETQLASRIIVGTALPFGNSKEMPFIKQFFIGGTNSIRAFRARSIGPGSYLDKAVNTDGFLADQSGDIKIE
;
A
#
# COMPACT_ATOMS: atom_id res chain seq x y z
N MET A 1 -34.26 -28.27 0.46
CA MET A 1 -32.86 -28.69 0.30
C MET A 1 -32.72 -29.75 -0.81
N HIS A 2 -33.62 -30.74 -0.95
CA HIS A 2 -33.53 -31.81 -1.95
C HIS A 2 -33.52 -31.35 -3.42
N HIS A 3 -34.32 -30.35 -3.82
CA HIS A 3 -34.32 -29.85 -5.20
C HIS A 3 -33.01 -29.20 -5.66
N LYS A 4 -32.26 -28.58 -4.76
CA LYS A 4 -30.93 -28.00 -5.08
C LYS A 4 -29.88 -29.10 -5.26
N ILE A 5 -29.95 -30.17 -4.47
CA ILE A 5 -29.06 -31.33 -4.57
C ILE A 5 -29.33 -32.10 -5.85
N VAL A 6 -30.61 -32.31 -6.20
CA VAL A 6 -31.02 -32.97 -7.46
C VAL A 6 -30.60 -32.14 -8.68
N PHE A 7 -30.71 -30.78 -8.61
CA PHE A 7 -30.25 -29.91 -9.69
C PHE A 7 -28.71 -29.94 -9.86
N ILE A 8 -27.97 -29.98 -8.75
CA ILE A 8 -26.50 -30.12 -8.77
C ILE A 8 -26.09 -31.49 -9.31
N LEU A 9 -26.81 -32.56 -8.94
CA LEU A 9 -26.58 -33.91 -9.45
C LEU A 9 -26.92 -34.02 -10.95
N LEU A 10 -28.02 -33.42 -11.41
CA LEU A 10 -28.39 -33.38 -12.84
C LEU A 10 -27.39 -32.56 -13.68
N VAL A 11 -26.86 -31.46 -13.14
CA VAL A 11 -25.79 -30.68 -13.77
C VAL A 11 -24.49 -31.49 -13.81
N ALA A 12 -24.17 -32.22 -12.74
CA ALA A 12 -22.99 -33.10 -12.68
C ALA A 12 -23.07 -34.28 -13.65
N ILE A 13 -24.24 -34.92 -13.81
CA ILE A 13 -24.49 -36.00 -14.78
C ILE A 13 -24.47 -35.48 -16.22
N GLY A 14 -25.00 -34.27 -16.48
CA GLY A 14 -24.93 -33.60 -17.78
C GLY A 14 -23.49 -33.24 -18.21
N LEU A 15 -22.61 -32.99 -17.27
CA LEU A 15 -21.21 -32.71 -17.53
C LEU A 15 -20.36 -33.96 -17.85
N GLN A 16 -20.79 -35.15 -17.43
CA GLN A 16 -20.13 -36.42 -17.77
C GLN A 16 -20.36 -36.87 -19.23
N SER A 17 -21.40 -36.40 -19.87
CA SER A 17 -21.74 -36.75 -21.26
C SER A 17 -20.87 -36.07 -22.33
N CYS A 18 -20.11 -35.04 -21.98
CA CYS A 18 -19.20 -34.38 -22.91
C CYS A 18 -17.76 -34.88 -22.72
N SER A 19 -17.37 -35.90 -23.47
CA SER A 19 -15.96 -36.31 -23.58
C SER A 19 -15.12 -35.11 -23.99
N SER A 20 -14.18 -34.67 -23.13
CA SER A 20 -13.28 -33.55 -23.37
C SER A 20 -12.40 -33.71 -24.63
N THR A 21 -12.34 -34.95 -25.15
CA THR A 21 -11.55 -35.32 -26.33
C THR A 21 -12.39 -35.55 -27.59
N LYS A 22 -13.72 -35.35 -27.53
CA LYS A 22 -14.63 -35.67 -28.64
C LYS A 22 -14.39 -34.82 -29.89
N ASN A 23 -13.99 -33.57 -29.71
CA ASN A 23 -13.81 -32.59 -30.79
C ASN A 23 -12.37 -32.45 -31.27
N LEU A 24 -11.47 -33.37 -30.88
CA LEU A 24 -10.08 -33.40 -31.32
C LEU A 24 -9.99 -34.01 -32.73
N ALA A 25 -9.23 -33.41 -33.61
CA ALA A 25 -8.95 -33.92 -34.93
C ALA A 25 -8.18 -35.24 -34.87
N GLU A 26 -8.11 -35.95 -35.99
CA GLU A 26 -7.35 -37.18 -36.09
C GLU A 26 -5.85 -36.86 -35.89
N GLY A 27 -5.18 -37.63 -35.01
CA GLY A 27 -3.79 -37.38 -34.62
C GLY A 27 -3.56 -36.34 -33.51
N GLU A 28 -4.59 -35.59 -33.11
CA GLU A 28 -4.48 -34.65 -31.98
C GLU A 28 -4.73 -35.38 -30.65
N LEU A 29 -3.85 -35.07 -29.66
CA LEU A 29 -3.95 -35.60 -28.32
C LEU A 29 -4.08 -34.43 -27.32
N LEU A 30 -5.02 -34.57 -26.38
CA LEU A 30 -5.17 -33.58 -25.29
C LEU A 30 -4.04 -33.77 -24.28
N TYR A 31 -3.28 -32.70 -24.05
CA TYR A 31 -2.25 -32.69 -23.01
C TYR A 31 -2.86 -32.57 -21.62
N THR A 32 -2.64 -33.61 -20.80
CA THR A 32 -3.21 -33.68 -19.44
C THR A 32 -2.28 -33.21 -18.34
N GLY A 33 -1.07 -32.79 -18.70
CA GLY A 33 -0.07 -32.27 -17.78
C GLY A 33 1.20 -33.08 -17.72
N ALA A 34 2.09 -32.68 -16.81
CA ALA A 34 3.34 -33.39 -16.58
C ALA A 34 3.35 -34.08 -15.21
N LYS A 35 4.07 -35.19 -15.16
CA LYS A 35 4.45 -35.86 -13.91
C LYS A 35 5.98 -35.80 -13.78
N VAL A 36 6.45 -35.06 -12.78
CA VAL A 36 7.87 -35.01 -12.45
C VAL A 36 8.15 -35.94 -11.27
N THR A 37 9.01 -36.92 -11.47
CA THR A 37 9.43 -37.88 -10.44
C THR A 37 10.89 -37.62 -10.11
N VAL A 38 11.19 -37.47 -8.81
CA VAL A 38 12.57 -37.28 -8.33
C VAL A 38 13.03 -38.57 -7.67
N GLU A 39 14.08 -39.16 -8.23
CA GLU A 39 14.72 -40.40 -7.77
C GLU A 39 16.02 -40.10 -7.01
N GLY A 40 16.51 -41.03 -6.19
CA GLY A 40 17.79 -40.89 -5.49
C GLY A 40 17.69 -40.95 -3.96
N PRO A 41 18.79 -40.79 -3.22
CA PRO A 41 18.87 -41.07 -1.77
C PRO A 41 18.36 -39.91 -0.86
N THR A 42 17.72 -38.91 -1.41
CA THR A 42 17.17 -37.74 -0.64
C THR A 42 15.87 -38.10 0.10
N SER A 43 15.55 -37.34 1.15
CA SER A 43 14.33 -37.54 1.94
C SER A 43 13.05 -37.39 1.09
N THR A 44 12.00 -38.13 1.44
CA THR A 44 10.70 -38.05 0.73
C THR A 44 10.14 -36.63 0.69
N LYS A 45 10.37 -35.84 1.73
CA LYS A 45 9.92 -34.43 1.83
C LYS A 45 10.66 -33.56 0.81
N GLU A 46 11.96 -33.70 0.70
CA GLU A 46 12.79 -32.95 -0.26
C GLU A 46 12.49 -33.36 -1.71
N LYS A 47 12.31 -34.65 -1.98
CA LYS A 47 11.88 -35.14 -3.30
C LYS A 47 10.56 -34.49 -3.73
N LYS A 48 9.56 -34.48 -2.83
CA LYS A 48 8.26 -33.89 -3.11
C LYS A 48 8.33 -32.38 -3.33
N ALA A 49 9.16 -31.68 -2.55
CA ALA A 49 9.38 -30.24 -2.70
C ALA A 49 10.03 -29.93 -4.06
N LEU A 50 11.12 -30.63 -4.39
CA LEU A 50 11.82 -30.47 -5.66
C LEU A 50 10.94 -30.83 -6.86
N ALA A 51 10.19 -31.95 -6.80
CA ALA A 51 9.25 -32.33 -7.84
C ALA A 51 8.18 -31.24 -8.08
N THR A 52 7.67 -30.61 -7.01
CA THR A 52 6.68 -29.52 -7.11
C THR A 52 7.28 -28.30 -7.79
N GLU A 53 8.51 -27.91 -7.41
CA GLU A 53 9.23 -26.79 -8.04
C GLU A 53 9.48 -27.05 -9.53
N LEU A 54 9.98 -28.23 -9.86
CA LEU A 54 10.28 -28.64 -11.25
C LEU A 54 8.99 -28.71 -12.10
N ASN A 55 7.91 -29.27 -11.55
CA ASN A 55 6.64 -29.36 -12.27
C ASN A 55 6.04 -27.98 -12.61
N ALA A 56 6.30 -26.97 -11.81
CA ALA A 56 5.86 -25.59 -12.07
C ALA A 56 6.59 -24.95 -13.28
N LEU A 57 7.73 -25.46 -13.69
CA LEU A 57 8.52 -24.98 -14.82
C LEU A 57 8.08 -25.57 -16.16
N VAL A 58 7.45 -26.75 -16.16
CA VAL A 58 7.05 -27.44 -17.38
C VAL A 58 6.01 -26.67 -18.17
N ARG A 59 6.15 -26.63 -19.48
CA ARG A 59 5.24 -26.01 -20.43
C ARG A 59 4.85 -26.99 -21.53
N PRO A 60 3.64 -26.85 -22.10
CA PRO A 60 2.58 -25.91 -21.73
C PRO A 60 1.91 -26.29 -20.39
N ILE A 61 1.18 -25.33 -19.80
CA ILE A 61 0.31 -25.62 -18.65
C ILE A 61 -0.94 -26.35 -19.18
N PRO A 62 -1.34 -27.49 -18.61
CA PRO A 62 -2.53 -28.22 -19.05
C PRO A 62 -3.81 -27.43 -18.74
N ASN A 63 -4.90 -27.78 -19.42
CA ASN A 63 -6.22 -27.25 -19.13
C ASN A 63 -6.59 -27.47 -17.65
N GLN A 64 -7.28 -26.50 -17.05
CA GLN A 64 -7.71 -26.59 -15.66
C GLN A 64 -8.69 -27.75 -15.45
N SER A 65 -8.34 -28.66 -14.54
CA SER A 65 -9.20 -29.78 -14.16
C SER A 65 -9.69 -29.67 -12.72
N PHE A 66 -10.91 -30.10 -12.49
CA PHE A 66 -11.51 -30.27 -11.17
C PHE A 66 -12.12 -31.67 -11.06
N LEU A 67 -11.64 -32.50 -10.14
CA LEU A 67 -12.05 -33.90 -9.98
C LEU A 67 -12.00 -34.74 -11.28
N GLY A 68 -10.97 -34.48 -12.13
CA GLY A 68 -10.82 -35.22 -13.40
C GLY A 68 -11.67 -34.67 -14.56
N ILE A 69 -12.53 -33.70 -14.34
CA ILE A 69 -13.34 -33.01 -15.33
C ILE A 69 -12.65 -31.71 -15.73
N TYR A 70 -12.76 -31.29 -17.00
CA TYR A 70 -12.21 -30.03 -17.53
C TYR A 70 -13.35 -29.03 -17.81
N PRO A 71 -13.88 -28.31 -16.79
CA PRO A 71 -15.10 -27.50 -16.94
C PRO A 71 -14.96 -26.40 -18.02
N LYS A 72 -13.86 -25.70 -18.05
CA LYS A 72 -13.62 -24.64 -19.04
C LYS A 72 -13.44 -25.17 -20.45
N LEU A 73 -12.79 -26.32 -20.61
CA LEU A 73 -12.66 -27.00 -21.89
C LEU A 73 -14.02 -27.53 -22.38
N SER A 74 -14.83 -28.04 -21.46
CA SER A 74 -16.21 -28.49 -21.79
C SER A 74 -17.07 -27.32 -22.27
N ILE A 75 -16.97 -26.15 -21.64
CA ILE A 75 -17.66 -24.92 -22.08
C ILE A 75 -17.16 -24.48 -23.45
N TYR A 76 -15.85 -24.55 -23.70
CA TYR A 76 -15.27 -24.24 -25.00
C TYR A 76 -15.82 -25.15 -26.10
N ASN A 77 -15.89 -26.46 -25.84
CA ASN A 77 -16.39 -27.45 -26.77
C ASN A 77 -17.92 -27.31 -27.01
N LEU A 78 -18.69 -27.00 -25.95
CA LEU A 78 -20.14 -26.77 -26.01
C LEU A 78 -20.48 -25.51 -26.84
N ALA A 79 -19.70 -24.46 -26.71
CA ALA A 79 -19.90 -23.23 -27.48
C ALA A 79 -19.73 -23.43 -29.01
N GLY A 80 -18.99 -24.48 -29.41
CA GLY A 80 -18.72 -24.77 -30.80
C GLY A 80 -17.99 -23.64 -31.55
N ILE A 81 -18.04 -23.65 -32.89
CA ILE A 81 -17.48 -22.59 -33.70
C ILE A 81 -18.52 -21.49 -33.85
N PRO A 82 -18.29 -20.26 -33.32
CA PRO A 82 -19.26 -19.19 -33.39
C PRO A 82 -19.34 -18.63 -34.81
N LYS A 83 -20.56 -18.38 -35.31
CA LYS A 83 -20.79 -17.77 -36.62
C LYS A 83 -20.46 -16.26 -36.68
N THR A 84 -20.40 -15.59 -35.52
CA THR A 84 -20.13 -14.14 -35.38
C THR A 84 -19.17 -13.87 -34.24
N GLU A 85 -18.30 -12.88 -34.42
CA GLU A 85 -17.31 -12.49 -33.41
C GLU A 85 -17.90 -11.81 -32.16
N LYS A 86 -19.08 -11.19 -32.27
CA LYS A 86 -19.72 -10.43 -31.16
C LYS A 86 -20.87 -11.17 -30.46
N GLY A 87 -21.09 -12.46 -30.76
CA GLY A 87 -22.19 -13.25 -30.18
C GLY A 87 -21.87 -13.84 -28.80
N TRP A 88 -22.94 -14.19 -28.01
CA TRP A 88 -22.81 -14.81 -26.70
C TRP A 88 -22.03 -16.15 -26.72
N ARG A 89 -22.12 -16.91 -27.83
CA ARG A 89 -21.33 -18.13 -28.03
C ARG A 89 -19.84 -17.83 -28.15
N ASN A 90 -19.47 -16.76 -28.84
CA ASN A 90 -18.07 -16.34 -28.90
C ASN A 90 -17.56 -15.89 -27.52
N TRP A 91 -18.38 -15.17 -26.76
CA TRP A 91 -18.05 -14.77 -25.39
C TRP A 91 -17.84 -16.01 -24.51
N LEU A 92 -18.73 -17.01 -24.55
CA LEU A 92 -18.57 -18.26 -23.83
C LEU A 92 -17.27 -18.98 -24.22
N ARG A 93 -16.96 -19.04 -25.52
CA ARG A 93 -15.78 -19.74 -26.03
C ARG A 93 -14.47 -19.04 -25.65
N THR A 94 -14.42 -17.69 -25.73
CA THR A 94 -13.16 -16.94 -25.60
C THR A 94 -12.92 -16.35 -24.20
N LYS A 95 -13.98 -16.08 -23.43
CA LYS A 95 -13.86 -15.46 -22.10
C LYS A 95 -14.09 -16.44 -20.96
N VAL A 96 -14.96 -17.44 -21.13
CA VAL A 96 -15.30 -18.44 -20.11
C VAL A 96 -14.63 -19.78 -20.39
N GLY A 97 -14.68 -20.22 -21.65
CA GLY A 97 -14.05 -21.46 -22.10
C GLY A 97 -12.54 -21.31 -22.26
N GLU A 98 -11.87 -22.45 -22.27
CA GLU A 98 -10.43 -22.60 -22.47
C GLU A 98 -10.17 -23.56 -23.62
N PRO A 99 -9.41 -23.18 -24.67
CA PRO A 99 -9.12 -24.07 -25.80
C PRO A 99 -8.30 -25.29 -25.34
N PRO A 100 -8.41 -26.45 -26.03
CA PRO A 100 -7.63 -27.62 -25.71
C PRO A 100 -6.12 -27.34 -25.86
N VAL A 101 -5.37 -27.78 -24.88
CA VAL A 101 -3.90 -27.81 -24.96
C VAL A 101 -3.51 -29.12 -25.61
N LEU A 102 -2.95 -29.04 -26.82
CA LEU A 102 -2.67 -30.19 -27.67
C LEU A 102 -1.21 -30.66 -27.54
N ASN A 103 -0.96 -31.92 -27.94
CA ASN A 103 0.37 -32.50 -28.07
C ASN A 103 1.31 -31.69 -28.97
N THR A 104 0.80 -30.98 -29.97
CA THR A 104 1.59 -30.14 -30.88
C THR A 104 2.28 -28.96 -30.18
N LYS A 105 1.80 -28.57 -29.02
CA LYS A 105 2.43 -27.52 -28.17
C LYS A 105 3.41 -28.10 -27.14
N LEU A 106 3.49 -29.42 -27.01
CA LEU A 106 4.36 -30.08 -26.05
C LEU A 106 5.71 -30.36 -26.72
N ASP A 107 6.76 -29.82 -26.13
CA ASP A 107 8.15 -30.20 -26.46
C ASP A 107 8.79 -30.84 -25.21
N PRO A 108 8.82 -32.17 -25.14
CA PRO A 108 9.38 -32.88 -23.98
C PRO A 108 10.89 -32.65 -23.82
N GLU A 109 11.62 -32.52 -24.92
CA GLU A 109 13.07 -32.36 -24.87
C GLU A 109 13.47 -30.94 -24.43
N TYR A 110 12.79 -29.94 -24.93
CA TYR A 110 12.94 -28.56 -24.43
C TYR A 110 12.68 -28.47 -22.92
N ASN A 111 11.58 -29.04 -22.45
CA ASN A 111 11.29 -29.08 -21.03
C ASN A 111 12.36 -29.84 -20.23
N ARG A 112 12.87 -30.95 -20.76
CA ARG A 112 13.99 -31.70 -20.16
C ARG A 112 15.21 -30.80 -19.94
N LEU A 113 15.60 -30.03 -20.98
CA LEU A 113 16.68 -29.04 -20.87
C LEU A 113 16.43 -27.96 -19.85
N VAL A 114 15.20 -27.45 -19.79
CA VAL A 114 14.80 -26.44 -18.79
C VAL A 114 14.94 -27.00 -17.37
N LEU A 115 14.50 -28.24 -17.13
CA LEU A 115 14.61 -28.89 -15.84
C LEU A 115 16.08 -29.17 -15.46
N GLN A 116 16.88 -29.63 -16.43
CA GLN A 116 18.32 -29.87 -16.27
C GLN A 116 19.04 -28.56 -15.87
N ASN A 117 18.85 -27.49 -16.66
CA ASN A 117 19.44 -26.18 -16.37
C ASN A 117 19.01 -25.61 -14.99
N TYR A 118 17.77 -25.84 -14.61
CA TYR A 118 17.30 -25.42 -13.28
C TYR A 118 18.06 -26.12 -12.15
N LEU A 119 18.31 -27.43 -12.29
CA LEU A 119 19.07 -28.21 -11.32
C LEU A 119 20.54 -27.75 -11.26
N GLU A 120 21.16 -27.53 -12.40
CA GLU A 120 22.54 -27.00 -12.49
C GLU A 120 22.64 -25.63 -11.84
N ASN A 121 21.68 -24.75 -12.08
CA ASN A 121 21.59 -23.43 -11.45
C ASN A 121 21.41 -23.49 -9.91
N LYS A 122 20.89 -24.60 -9.40
CA LYS A 122 20.82 -24.89 -7.96
C LYS A 122 22.00 -25.66 -7.41
N GLY A 123 23.04 -25.94 -8.23
CA GLY A 123 24.25 -26.61 -7.80
C GLY A 123 24.21 -28.13 -7.89
N PHE A 124 23.25 -28.71 -8.58
CA PHE A 124 23.22 -30.16 -8.90
C PHE A 124 23.87 -30.40 -10.25
N PHE A 125 25.18 -30.12 -10.38
CA PHE A 125 25.88 -30.10 -11.68
C PHE A 125 25.90 -31.46 -12.40
N ASN A 126 25.84 -32.56 -11.66
CA ASN A 126 25.83 -33.91 -12.21
C ASN A 126 24.42 -34.55 -12.20
N ALA A 127 23.35 -33.72 -12.08
CA ALA A 127 21.99 -34.23 -12.16
C ALA A 127 21.69 -34.77 -13.56
N LYS A 128 20.82 -35.76 -13.63
CA LYS A 128 20.37 -36.36 -14.90
C LYS A 128 18.86 -36.21 -15.00
N THR A 129 18.35 -35.73 -16.12
CA THR A 129 16.94 -35.60 -16.40
C THR A 129 16.58 -36.37 -17.68
N LYS A 130 15.58 -37.25 -17.61
CA LYS A 130 15.02 -38.00 -18.74
C LYS A 130 13.59 -37.49 -18.99
N ALA A 131 13.19 -37.42 -20.25
CA ALA A 131 11.86 -37.11 -20.69
C ALA A 131 11.25 -38.33 -21.37
N ASP A 132 9.97 -38.57 -21.11
CA ASP A 132 9.15 -39.58 -21.75
C ASP A 132 7.69 -39.10 -21.87
N THR A 133 6.87 -39.78 -22.65
CA THR A 133 5.48 -39.47 -22.82
C THR A 133 4.62 -40.71 -22.70
N ILE A 134 3.49 -40.60 -22.01
CA ILE A 134 2.51 -41.69 -21.88
C ILE A 134 1.24 -41.28 -22.63
N VAL A 135 0.91 -42.06 -23.65
CA VAL A 135 -0.33 -41.90 -24.42
C VAL A 135 -1.40 -42.87 -23.91
N LYS A 136 -2.57 -42.34 -23.59
CA LYS A 136 -3.75 -43.13 -23.18
C LYS A 136 -4.98 -42.70 -24.00
N GLY A 137 -5.37 -43.48 -25.01
CA GLY A 137 -6.43 -43.12 -25.94
C GLY A 137 -6.12 -41.77 -26.64
N LYS A 138 -6.98 -40.76 -26.49
CA LYS A 138 -6.81 -39.41 -27.05
C LYS A 138 -6.14 -38.43 -26.08
N THR A 139 -5.39 -38.89 -25.08
CA THR A 139 -4.69 -38.05 -24.13
C THR A 139 -3.20 -38.37 -24.08
N ILE A 140 -2.38 -37.33 -23.83
CA ILE A 140 -0.94 -37.45 -23.65
C ILE A 140 -0.50 -36.77 -22.33
N GLN A 141 0.35 -37.46 -21.59
CA GLN A 141 0.99 -36.95 -20.38
C GLN A 141 2.52 -36.98 -20.55
N ALA A 142 3.19 -35.89 -20.24
CA ALA A 142 4.66 -35.90 -20.18
C ALA A 142 5.13 -36.47 -18.83
N VAL A 143 6.19 -37.25 -18.87
CA VAL A 143 6.82 -37.84 -17.68
C VAL A 143 8.30 -37.44 -17.67
N TYR A 144 8.72 -36.82 -16.57
CA TYR A 144 10.12 -36.43 -16.38
C TYR A 144 10.68 -37.15 -15.17
N THR A 145 11.73 -37.93 -15.38
CA THR A 145 12.47 -38.59 -14.30
C THR A 145 13.76 -37.84 -14.05
N VAL A 146 13.90 -37.34 -12.83
CA VAL A 146 15.01 -36.51 -12.39
C VAL A 146 15.79 -37.26 -11.33
N THR A 147 17.09 -37.46 -11.58
CA THR A 147 18.01 -38.00 -10.60
C THR A 147 19.00 -36.91 -10.21
N PRO A 148 18.72 -36.15 -9.11
CA PRO A 148 19.62 -35.11 -8.64
C PRO A 148 20.92 -35.73 -8.12
N SER A 149 22.06 -35.08 -8.41
CA SER A 149 23.33 -35.40 -7.76
C SER A 149 23.36 -34.80 -6.35
N LYS A 150 24.46 -35.01 -5.61
CA LYS A 150 24.72 -34.20 -4.42
C LYS A 150 24.92 -32.73 -4.83
N GLN A 151 24.39 -31.83 -4.03
CA GLN A 151 24.49 -30.40 -4.28
C GLN A 151 25.86 -29.86 -3.90
N TYR A 152 26.48 -29.11 -4.79
CA TYR A 152 27.78 -28.50 -4.56
C TYR A 152 27.72 -27.39 -3.52
N ARG A 153 28.78 -27.24 -2.71
CA ARG A 153 28.89 -26.23 -1.65
C ARG A 153 30.06 -25.29 -1.95
N ILE A 154 29.94 -24.06 -1.49
CA ILE A 154 30.98 -23.04 -1.61
C ILE A 154 32.09 -23.35 -0.62
N LYS A 155 33.30 -23.61 -1.14
CA LYS A 155 34.54 -23.88 -0.38
C LYS A 155 35.25 -22.55 -0.09
N LYS A 156 35.38 -21.70 -1.10
CA LYS A 156 36.13 -20.45 -1.03
C LYS A 156 35.45 -19.36 -1.84
N VAL A 157 35.57 -18.12 -1.41
CA VAL A 157 35.16 -16.92 -2.17
C VAL A 157 36.36 -15.99 -2.23
N VAL A 158 36.80 -15.64 -3.44
CA VAL A 158 37.95 -14.77 -3.67
C VAL A 158 37.48 -13.44 -4.24
N PHE A 159 37.76 -12.37 -3.53
CA PHE A 159 37.54 -11.00 -3.97
C PHE A 159 38.78 -10.45 -4.66
N PRO A 160 38.67 -9.47 -5.58
CA PRO A 160 39.81 -8.89 -6.28
C PRO A 160 40.77 -8.22 -5.29
N LYS A 161 42.08 -8.33 -5.53
CA LYS A 161 43.14 -7.83 -4.64
C LYS A 161 44.08 -6.81 -5.32
N ASP A 162 43.78 -6.41 -6.57
CA ASP A 162 44.60 -5.40 -7.24
C ASP A 162 44.44 -4.02 -6.58
N SER A 163 45.39 -3.09 -6.90
CA SER A 163 45.52 -1.79 -6.26
C SER A 163 44.51 -0.74 -6.74
N SER A 164 43.65 -1.07 -7.72
CA SER A 164 42.68 -0.12 -8.28
C SER A 164 41.60 0.27 -7.25
N ASP A 165 41.12 1.50 -7.33
CA ASP A 165 40.06 1.99 -6.43
C ASP A 165 38.77 1.15 -6.54
N LEU A 166 38.44 0.69 -7.75
CA LEU A 166 37.29 -0.18 -7.98
C LEU A 166 37.45 -1.53 -7.25
N SER A 167 38.62 -2.16 -7.36
CA SER A 167 38.88 -3.46 -6.71
C SER A 167 38.90 -3.33 -5.19
N LYS A 168 39.51 -2.26 -4.65
CA LYS A 168 39.44 -1.94 -3.22
C LYS A 168 38.01 -1.76 -2.74
N ALA A 169 37.21 -1.02 -3.53
CA ALA A 169 35.80 -0.81 -3.22
C ALA A 169 34.97 -2.11 -3.23
N ILE A 170 35.19 -3.00 -4.23
CA ILE A 170 34.57 -4.32 -4.29
C ILE A 170 34.98 -5.15 -3.06
N SER A 171 36.25 -5.21 -2.73
CA SER A 171 36.77 -6.00 -1.60
C SER A 171 36.24 -5.47 -0.24
N SER A 172 36.01 -4.17 -0.10
CA SER A 172 35.40 -3.60 1.09
C SER A 172 33.98 -4.16 1.38
N THR A 173 33.34 -4.77 0.37
CA THR A 173 31.99 -5.35 0.49
C THR A 173 32.00 -6.80 1.00
N GLU A 174 33.15 -7.47 1.08
CA GLU A 174 33.33 -8.90 1.41
C GLU A 174 32.62 -9.31 2.71
N ARG A 175 32.76 -8.53 3.78
CA ARG A 175 32.16 -8.82 5.10
C ARG A 175 30.65 -9.08 5.05
N ARG A 176 29.97 -8.44 4.10
CA ARG A 176 28.52 -8.55 3.92
C ARG A 176 28.11 -9.36 2.71
N SER A 177 29.00 -10.18 2.17
CA SER A 177 28.73 -11.04 1.01
C SER A 177 27.59 -12.02 1.32
N LEU A 178 26.76 -12.28 0.32
CA LEU A 178 25.72 -13.32 0.34
C LEU A 178 26.34 -14.71 0.12
N LEU A 179 27.53 -14.75 -0.50
CA LEU A 179 28.28 -15.98 -0.77
C LEU A 179 29.02 -16.40 0.50
N LYS A 180 28.45 -17.33 1.26
CA LYS A 180 29.05 -17.82 2.51
C LYS A 180 29.65 -19.19 2.29
N ILE A 181 30.86 -19.40 2.81
CA ILE A 181 31.54 -20.71 2.85
C ILE A 181 30.62 -21.73 3.53
N GLY A 182 30.51 -22.93 2.96
CA GLY A 182 29.68 -24.02 3.41
C GLY A 182 28.21 -23.96 2.94
N ASN A 183 27.73 -22.80 2.42
CA ASN A 183 26.43 -22.72 1.81
C ASN A 183 26.40 -23.47 0.47
N THR A 184 25.21 -23.92 0.07
CA THR A 184 24.98 -24.54 -1.23
C THR A 184 25.14 -23.52 -2.34
N TYR A 185 25.71 -23.97 -3.47
CA TYR A 185 25.79 -23.18 -4.68
C TYR A 185 24.39 -22.81 -5.18
N SER A 186 24.23 -21.58 -5.62
CA SER A 186 23.01 -21.08 -6.25
C SER A 186 23.36 -19.93 -7.22
N LEU A 187 22.99 -20.08 -8.48
CA LEU A 187 23.16 -19.02 -9.48
C LEU A 187 22.35 -17.76 -9.12
N GLU A 188 21.19 -17.94 -8.50
CA GLU A 188 20.37 -16.80 -8.03
C GLU A 188 21.11 -15.98 -6.98
N THR A 189 21.72 -16.66 -5.99
CA THR A 189 22.55 -15.98 -4.97
C THR A 189 23.75 -15.26 -5.59
N ILE A 190 24.36 -15.84 -6.64
CA ILE A 190 25.43 -15.20 -7.40
C ILE A 190 24.94 -13.93 -8.10
N LYS A 191 23.77 -13.97 -8.73
CA LYS A 191 23.13 -12.78 -9.34
C LYS A 191 22.81 -11.72 -8.31
N GLU A 192 22.25 -12.12 -7.18
CA GLU A 192 21.94 -11.22 -6.06
C GLU A 192 23.22 -10.57 -5.50
N GLU A 193 24.31 -11.32 -5.39
CA GLU A 193 25.62 -10.78 -4.94
C GLU A 193 26.17 -9.72 -5.90
N ARG A 194 26.07 -9.95 -7.21
CA ARG A 194 26.47 -8.94 -8.21
C ARG A 194 25.66 -7.63 -8.05
N VAL A 195 24.36 -7.75 -7.85
CA VAL A 195 23.48 -6.59 -7.60
C VAL A 195 23.85 -5.91 -6.29
N ARG A 196 24.11 -6.68 -5.23
CA ARG A 196 24.51 -6.14 -3.92
C ARG A 196 25.82 -5.36 -4.00
N ILE A 197 26.81 -5.89 -4.72
CA ILE A 197 28.10 -5.20 -4.93
C ILE A 197 27.88 -3.90 -5.71
N ASP A 198 27.11 -3.92 -6.81
CA ASP A 198 26.76 -2.71 -7.57
C ASP A 198 26.11 -1.64 -6.70
N GLU A 199 25.13 -2.02 -5.88
CA GLU A 199 24.49 -1.10 -4.96
C GLU A 199 25.47 -0.44 -4.00
N ARG A 200 26.45 -1.20 -3.48
CA ARG A 200 27.48 -0.66 -2.60
C ARG A 200 28.48 0.25 -3.31
N LEU A 201 28.86 -0.10 -4.53
CA LEU A 201 29.72 0.72 -5.37
C LEU A 201 29.06 2.06 -5.73
N LYS A 202 27.77 2.04 -6.02
CA LYS A 202 26.98 3.27 -6.27
C LYS A 202 26.86 4.17 -5.03
N GLU A 203 26.93 3.62 -3.83
CA GLU A 203 27.03 4.42 -2.60
C GLU A 203 28.41 5.10 -2.43
N GLN A 204 29.43 4.56 -3.12
CA GLN A 204 30.81 5.06 -3.07
C GLN A 204 31.19 5.91 -4.28
N GLY A 205 30.25 6.23 -5.16
CA GLY A 205 30.46 7.14 -6.29
C GLY A 205 30.68 6.50 -7.64
N PHE A 206 30.66 5.18 -7.79
CA PHE A 206 30.81 4.51 -9.07
C PHE A 206 29.49 4.55 -9.88
N TYR A 207 29.12 5.72 -10.35
CA TYR A 207 27.81 5.98 -10.98
C TYR A 207 27.55 5.08 -12.19
N TYR A 208 28.52 4.92 -13.10
CA TYR A 208 28.37 4.16 -14.34
C TYR A 208 28.60 2.65 -14.16
N PHE A 209 28.91 2.18 -12.96
CA PHE A 209 29.07 0.76 -12.72
C PHE A 209 27.74 0.01 -12.91
N SER A 210 27.81 -1.26 -13.33
CA SER A 210 26.66 -2.13 -13.52
C SER A 210 26.98 -3.55 -13.02
N PRO A 211 25.99 -4.29 -12.49
CA PRO A 211 26.19 -5.69 -12.11
C PRO A 211 26.73 -6.57 -13.24
N GLU A 212 26.48 -6.20 -14.50
CA GLU A 212 26.93 -6.93 -15.68
C GLU A 212 28.45 -6.86 -15.89
N TYR A 213 29.14 -5.88 -15.32
CA TYR A 213 30.58 -5.76 -15.34
C TYR A 213 31.29 -6.68 -14.34
N LEU A 214 30.55 -7.35 -13.46
CA LEU A 214 31.08 -8.37 -12.57
C LEU A 214 30.91 -9.76 -13.20
N LYS A 215 31.99 -10.53 -13.21
CA LYS A 215 32.01 -11.96 -13.51
C LYS A 215 32.35 -12.71 -12.23
N ILE A 216 31.51 -13.65 -11.84
CA ILE A 216 31.84 -14.60 -10.77
C ILE A 216 32.16 -15.92 -11.45
N GLN A 217 33.43 -16.22 -11.52
CA GLN A 217 33.94 -17.46 -12.09
C GLN A 217 33.73 -18.57 -11.06
N VAL A 218 33.23 -19.70 -11.52
CA VAL A 218 32.97 -20.89 -10.71
C VAL A 218 33.95 -21.95 -11.09
N ASP A 219 34.75 -22.41 -10.15
CA ASP A 219 35.65 -23.54 -10.33
C ASP A 219 35.10 -24.74 -9.53
N SER A 220 34.60 -25.73 -10.24
CA SER A 220 34.06 -26.97 -9.69
C SER A 220 35.05 -28.14 -9.67
N THR A 221 36.33 -27.90 -10.04
CA THR A 221 37.35 -28.93 -10.12
C THR A 221 38.21 -29.05 -8.86
N VAL A 222 38.03 -28.12 -7.89
CA VAL A 222 38.87 -27.97 -6.70
C VAL A 222 38.73 -29.09 -5.67
N ALA A 223 37.57 -29.74 -5.58
CA ALA A 223 37.29 -30.88 -4.71
C ALA A 223 35.97 -31.54 -5.08
N GLN A 224 35.72 -32.77 -4.53
CA GLN A 224 34.42 -33.43 -4.74
C GLN A 224 33.27 -32.64 -4.11
N GLN A 225 32.34 -32.19 -4.98
CA GLN A 225 31.09 -31.47 -4.60
C GLN A 225 31.34 -30.12 -3.90
N GLU A 226 32.48 -29.50 -4.18
CA GLU A 226 32.81 -28.14 -3.70
C GLU A 226 33.11 -27.22 -4.87
N VAL A 227 32.91 -25.94 -4.72
CA VAL A 227 33.21 -24.89 -5.71
C VAL A 227 33.98 -23.76 -5.07
N ASP A 228 34.95 -23.23 -5.78
CA ASP A 228 35.57 -21.95 -5.53
C ASP A 228 34.90 -20.87 -6.40
N LEU A 229 34.58 -19.75 -5.80
CA LEU A 229 33.95 -18.59 -6.44
C LEU A 229 34.96 -17.44 -6.51
N ILE A 230 35.29 -16.99 -7.72
CA ILE A 230 36.27 -15.92 -7.94
C ILE A 230 35.56 -14.73 -8.56
N ILE A 231 35.50 -13.63 -7.81
CA ILE A 231 34.88 -12.38 -8.26
C ILE A 231 35.91 -11.57 -9.04
N LYS A 232 35.58 -11.24 -10.29
CA LYS A 232 36.44 -10.46 -11.20
C LYS A 232 35.65 -9.35 -11.87
N VAL A 233 36.29 -8.24 -12.15
CA VAL A 233 35.79 -7.22 -13.07
C VAL A 233 36.11 -7.69 -14.48
N LYS A 234 35.14 -7.64 -15.37
CA LYS A 234 35.35 -8.01 -16.78
C LYS A 234 36.30 -7.04 -17.47
N GLU A 235 37.12 -7.55 -18.40
CA GLU A 235 38.10 -6.74 -19.13
C GLU A 235 37.40 -5.65 -19.98
N GLU A 236 36.26 -6.00 -20.61
CA GLU A 236 35.44 -5.12 -21.44
C GLU A 236 34.70 -4.04 -20.65
N THR A 237 34.88 -3.93 -19.32
CA THR A 237 34.28 -2.90 -18.51
C THR A 237 34.74 -1.51 -18.93
N PRO A 238 33.85 -0.62 -19.36
CA PRO A 238 34.19 0.73 -19.82
C PRO A 238 35.01 1.49 -18.78
N ALA A 239 36.01 2.26 -19.24
CA ALA A 239 36.85 3.07 -18.35
C ALA A 239 36.03 3.96 -17.41
N ARG A 240 34.96 4.60 -17.92
CA ARG A 240 34.04 5.45 -17.12
C ARG A 240 33.37 4.71 -15.96
N ALA A 241 33.22 3.40 -16.02
CA ALA A 241 32.62 2.61 -14.93
C ALA A 241 33.59 2.33 -13.79
N ARG A 242 34.88 2.65 -13.96
CA ARG A 242 35.96 2.36 -12.99
C ARG A 242 36.30 3.54 -12.07
N PHE A 243 35.68 4.70 -12.28
CA PHE A 243 36.00 5.93 -11.55
C PHE A 243 34.91 6.34 -10.58
N ILE A 244 35.33 7.04 -9.52
CA ILE A 244 34.45 7.70 -8.55
C ILE A 244 34.06 9.08 -9.10
N TYR A 245 32.79 9.40 -9.10
CA TYR A 245 32.23 10.66 -9.62
C TYR A 245 31.80 11.59 -8.51
N LYS A 246 32.03 12.90 -8.72
CA LYS A 246 31.56 14.00 -7.88
C LYS A 246 30.58 14.87 -8.65
N ILE A 247 29.68 15.53 -7.92
CA ILE A 247 28.71 16.45 -8.51
C ILE A 247 29.38 17.80 -8.78
N ASN A 248 29.34 18.27 -10.01
CA ASN A 248 29.85 19.60 -10.38
C ASN A 248 28.79 20.69 -10.24
N GLN A 249 27.62 20.48 -10.87
CA GLN A 249 26.52 21.43 -10.83
C GLN A 249 25.17 20.72 -10.73
N ILE A 250 24.17 21.43 -10.24
CA ILE A 250 22.81 20.93 -10.12
C ILE A 250 21.89 21.94 -10.80
N VAL A 251 21.24 21.51 -11.89
CA VAL A 251 20.34 22.34 -12.69
C VAL A 251 18.91 21.82 -12.55
N ILE A 252 17.98 22.72 -12.28
CA ILE A 252 16.58 22.38 -12.01
C ILE A 252 15.68 23.13 -12.99
N TYR A 253 14.86 22.40 -13.72
CA TYR A 253 13.82 22.90 -14.63
C TYR A 253 12.44 22.60 -14.01
N PRO A 254 11.87 23.50 -13.19
CA PRO A 254 10.64 23.22 -12.45
C PRO A 254 9.36 23.35 -13.30
N ASN A 255 9.45 23.81 -14.51
CA ASN A 255 8.37 23.93 -15.48
C ASN A 255 8.73 23.25 -16.81
N TYR A 256 9.17 21.98 -16.73
CA TYR A 256 9.56 21.21 -17.90
C TYR A 256 8.34 20.67 -18.66
N THR A 257 8.30 20.94 -19.98
CA THR A 257 7.34 20.35 -20.92
C THR A 257 8.08 19.52 -21.96
N LEU A 258 7.57 18.32 -22.27
CA LEU A 258 8.11 17.47 -23.33
C LEU A 258 7.98 18.20 -24.67
N GLY A 259 9.10 18.32 -25.41
CA GLY A 259 9.13 18.97 -26.72
C GLY A 259 9.38 20.48 -26.70
N ALA A 260 9.53 21.12 -25.54
CA ALA A 260 10.01 22.49 -25.48
C ALA A 260 11.54 22.51 -25.49
N ASP A 261 12.14 23.35 -26.34
CA ASP A 261 13.59 23.57 -26.35
C ASP A 261 14.04 24.10 -25.00
N THR A 262 14.68 23.25 -24.23
CA THR A 262 15.29 23.63 -22.94
C THR A 262 16.46 24.59 -23.11
N ILE A 263 17.00 24.69 -24.31
CA ILE A 263 18.17 25.52 -24.67
C ILE A 263 17.80 26.99 -24.85
N SER A 264 16.55 27.30 -25.21
CA SER A 264 16.06 28.68 -25.44
C SER A 264 15.68 29.45 -24.17
N ALA A 265 16.08 28.97 -22.99
CA ALA A 265 15.83 29.71 -21.75
C ALA A 265 16.62 31.03 -21.77
N SER A 266 15.94 32.16 -21.94
CA SER A 266 16.53 33.47 -21.87
C SER A 266 17.32 33.62 -20.54
N LYS A 267 18.47 34.29 -20.56
CA LYS A 267 19.32 34.56 -19.37
C LYS A 267 18.54 35.13 -18.19
N LYS A 268 17.41 35.81 -18.41
CA LYS A 268 16.52 36.37 -17.38
C LYS A 268 15.72 35.32 -16.58
N ALA A 269 15.70 34.07 -17.01
CA ALA A 269 14.94 32.98 -16.35
C ALA A 269 15.81 32.17 -15.38
N VAL A 270 17.09 32.46 -15.25
CA VAL A 270 18.04 31.68 -14.45
C VAL A 270 18.22 32.34 -13.09
N THR A 271 17.96 31.60 -12.03
CA THR A 271 18.20 32.03 -10.64
C THR A 271 19.24 31.13 -10.00
N GLN A 272 20.32 31.71 -9.51
CA GLN A 272 21.29 31.01 -8.68
C GLN A 272 20.83 31.06 -7.20
N TYR A 273 20.75 29.91 -6.58
CA TYR A 273 20.39 29.79 -5.18
C TYR A 273 21.23 28.69 -4.51
N LYS A 274 22.21 29.10 -3.69
CA LYS A 274 23.23 28.20 -3.13
C LYS A 274 23.95 27.42 -4.24
N ASP A 275 23.91 26.07 -4.17
CA ASP A 275 24.53 25.15 -5.12
C ASP A 275 23.65 24.83 -6.33
N PHE A 276 22.47 25.49 -6.46
CA PHE A 276 21.48 25.18 -7.48
C PHE A 276 21.35 26.28 -8.53
N THR A 277 21.32 25.88 -9.77
CA THR A 277 20.90 26.72 -10.91
C THR A 277 19.44 26.37 -11.24
N ILE A 278 18.52 27.30 -11.04
CA ILE A 278 17.09 27.09 -11.25
C ILE A 278 16.68 27.87 -12.49
N VAL A 279 16.17 27.16 -13.48
CA VAL A 279 15.68 27.71 -14.76
C VAL A 279 14.16 27.74 -14.71
N ASP A 280 13.59 28.83 -14.17
CA ASP A 280 12.15 29.00 -13.96
C ASP A 280 11.69 30.38 -14.45
N ARG A 281 11.14 30.42 -15.67
CA ARG A 281 10.64 31.68 -16.32
C ARG A 281 9.52 32.33 -15.52
N ASP A 282 8.63 31.50 -14.97
CA ASP A 282 7.39 31.95 -14.34
C ASP A 282 7.53 32.13 -12.84
N SER A 283 8.72 31.84 -12.31
CA SER A 283 8.99 31.82 -10.86
C SER A 283 7.92 31.06 -10.07
N LEU A 284 7.53 29.88 -10.57
CA LEU A 284 6.44 29.08 -10.02
C LEU A 284 6.70 28.63 -8.59
N PHE A 285 7.98 28.37 -8.26
CA PHE A 285 8.36 27.84 -6.97
C PHE A 285 9.41 28.68 -6.28
N LYS A 286 9.35 28.76 -4.95
CA LYS A 286 10.42 29.35 -4.14
C LYS A 286 11.66 28.46 -4.15
N PRO A 287 12.88 28.95 -4.40
CA PRO A 287 14.11 28.15 -4.44
C PRO A 287 14.34 27.26 -3.22
N LYS A 288 13.91 27.70 -2.05
CA LYS A 288 14.02 26.98 -0.77
C LYS A 288 13.33 25.59 -0.76
N ILE A 289 12.41 25.34 -1.69
CA ILE A 289 11.75 24.03 -1.86
C ILE A 289 12.78 22.97 -2.30
N PHE A 290 13.62 23.32 -3.28
CA PHE A 290 14.62 22.43 -3.84
C PHE A 290 15.75 22.16 -2.85
N ASP A 291 16.18 23.18 -2.11
CA ASP A 291 17.17 23.05 -1.02
C ASP A 291 16.73 22.05 0.08
N ARG A 292 15.42 21.89 0.28
CA ARG A 292 14.87 20.92 1.23
C ARG A 292 14.63 19.53 0.64
N ALA A 293 14.45 19.45 -0.68
CA ALA A 293 14.14 18.21 -1.36
C ALA A 293 15.38 17.48 -1.87
N LEU A 294 16.42 18.25 -2.27
CA LEU A 294 17.63 17.70 -2.86
C LEU A 294 18.69 17.44 -1.78
N TYR A 295 19.33 16.28 -1.87
CA TYR A 295 20.36 15.82 -0.93
C TYR A 295 21.78 15.98 -1.46
N PHE A 296 21.94 16.37 -2.72
CA PHE A 296 23.24 16.67 -3.31
C PHE A 296 23.59 18.14 -3.20
N LYS A 297 24.90 18.39 -3.03
CA LYS A 297 25.55 19.70 -3.14
C LYS A 297 26.69 19.61 -4.15
N LYS A 298 27.14 20.76 -4.62
CA LYS A 298 28.34 20.84 -5.45
C LYS A 298 29.55 20.28 -4.68
N GLY A 299 30.32 19.39 -5.34
CA GLY A 299 31.49 18.73 -4.77
C GLY A 299 31.20 17.41 -4.05
N ASP A 300 29.94 17.09 -3.75
CA ASP A 300 29.58 15.82 -3.11
C ASP A 300 29.95 14.63 -4.00
N VAL A 301 30.44 13.54 -3.40
CA VAL A 301 30.55 12.26 -4.08
C VAL A 301 29.15 11.74 -4.38
N TYR A 302 28.93 11.28 -5.62
CA TYR A 302 27.67 10.65 -5.98
C TYR A 302 27.38 9.47 -5.04
N ASN A 303 26.13 9.36 -4.60
CA ASN A 303 25.65 8.15 -3.94
C ASN A 303 24.18 7.89 -4.28
N ARG A 304 23.83 6.62 -4.40
CA ARG A 304 22.50 6.17 -4.82
C ARG A 304 21.42 6.50 -3.78
N THR A 305 21.78 6.49 -2.50
CA THR A 305 20.85 6.86 -1.42
C THR A 305 20.38 8.30 -1.56
N ASN A 306 21.29 9.28 -1.71
CA ASN A 306 20.93 10.69 -1.90
C ASN A 306 20.16 10.92 -3.22
N HIS A 307 20.52 10.19 -4.28
CA HIS A 307 19.79 10.20 -5.55
C HIS A 307 18.32 9.81 -5.32
N ASN A 308 18.08 8.63 -4.73
CA ASN A 308 16.74 8.12 -4.47
C ASN A 308 15.96 8.99 -3.46
N LEU A 309 16.63 9.50 -2.43
CA LEU A 309 16.04 10.42 -1.46
C LEU A 309 15.55 11.70 -2.12
N SER A 310 16.38 12.30 -2.99
CA SER A 310 16.04 13.51 -3.73
C SER A 310 14.82 13.31 -4.62
N LEU A 311 14.80 12.21 -5.41
CA LEU A 311 13.65 11.87 -6.26
C LEU A 311 12.37 11.65 -5.43
N ASN A 312 12.46 10.85 -4.37
CA ASN A 312 11.31 10.58 -3.50
C ASN A 312 10.78 11.84 -2.83
N ARG A 313 11.67 12.75 -2.41
CA ARG A 313 11.27 14.03 -1.81
C ARG A 313 10.54 14.92 -2.80
N LEU A 314 11.06 15.04 -4.03
CA LEU A 314 10.40 15.80 -5.09
C LEU A 314 9.02 15.25 -5.44
N VAL A 315 8.89 13.93 -5.59
CA VAL A 315 7.60 13.25 -5.83
C VAL A 315 6.63 13.48 -4.66
N ASN A 316 7.11 13.37 -3.42
CA ASN A 316 6.28 13.53 -2.21
C ASN A 316 5.83 14.98 -1.95
N LEU A 317 6.35 15.97 -2.67
CA LEU A 317 5.79 17.32 -2.66
C LEU A 317 4.36 17.35 -3.20
N GLY A 318 4.00 16.40 -4.10
CA GLY A 318 2.64 16.27 -4.64
C GLY A 318 2.23 17.37 -5.62
N VAL A 319 3.20 18.14 -6.14
CA VAL A 319 2.98 19.23 -7.09
C VAL A 319 3.50 18.92 -8.50
N PHE A 320 4.24 17.82 -8.66
CA PHE A 320 4.79 17.40 -9.94
C PHE A 320 4.12 16.12 -10.45
N LYS A 321 3.74 16.10 -11.73
CA LYS A 321 3.24 14.90 -12.44
C LYS A 321 4.38 14.05 -12.97
N LEU A 322 5.51 14.69 -13.33
CA LEU A 322 6.74 14.04 -13.76
C LEU A 322 7.91 14.59 -12.98
N VAL A 323 8.74 13.68 -12.49
CA VAL A 323 10.04 13.98 -11.89
C VAL A 323 11.06 13.09 -12.59
N LYS A 324 11.87 13.68 -13.47
CA LYS A 324 12.98 13.01 -14.17
C LYS A 324 14.28 13.60 -13.63
N ASN A 325 15.22 12.76 -13.29
CA ASN A 325 16.59 13.16 -12.99
C ASN A 325 17.53 12.50 -14.02
N GLU A 326 18.53 13.24 -14.43
CA GLU A 326 19.55 12.78 -15.36
C GLU A 326 20.91 13.30 -14.88
N PHE A 327 21.90 12.42 -14.86
CA PHE A 327 23.29 12.79 -14.59
C PHE A 327 24.08 12.65 -15.89
N GLN A 328 24.72 13.71 -16.31
CA GLN A 328 25.56 13.72 -17.51
C GLN A 328 27.02 13.98 -17.13
N PRO A 329 27.99 13.47 -17.91
CA PRO A 329 29.39 13.85 -17.72
C PRO A 329 29.53 15.34 -17.84
N SER A 330 30.23 15.97 -16.90
CA SER A 330 30.53 17.41 -16.97
C SER A 330 31.54 17.69 -18.07
N LEU A 331 31.47 18.89 -18.62
CA LEU A 331 32.44 19.41 -19.60
C LEU A 331 33.80 19.79 -18.98
N ILE A 332 33.89 19.89 -17.65
CA ILE A 332 35.17 20.14 -16.98
C ILE A 332 35.99 18.86 -16.89
N GLU A 333 37.31 19.02 -16.93
CA GLU A 333 38.25 17.92 -16.84
C GLU A 333 38.13 17.17 -15.50
N GLY A 334 38.08 15.84 -15.55
CA GLY A 334 37.98 14.98 -14.38
C GLY A 334 36.66 14.16 -14.31
N ASN A 335 36.48 13.46 -13.19
CA ASN A 335 35.33 12.56 -12.99
C ASN A 335 34.18 13.32 -12.32
N TYR A 336 33.52 14.18 -13.07
CA TYR A 336 32.41 15.01 -12.60
C TYR A 336 31.11 14.72 -13.32
N LEU A 337 29.98 14.87 -12.60
CA LEU A 337 28.61 14.74 -13.10
C LEU A 337 27.87 16.06 -12.93
N ASP A 338 27.16 16.46 -13.97
CA ASP A 338 26.14 17.51 -13.93
C ASP A 338 24.79 16.85 -13.70
N ALA A 339 24.08 17.26 -12.63
CA ALA A 339 22.78 16.72 -12.25
C ALA A 339 21.66 17.61 -12.76
N PHE A 340 20.84 17.09 -13.67
CA PHE A 340 19.68 17.78 -14.24
C PHE A 340 18.38 17.21 -13.65
N TYR A 341 17.51 18.09 -13.17
CA TYR A 341 16.18 17.76 -12.66
C TYR A 341 15.11 18.37 -13.54
N TYR A 342 14.37 17.55 -14.28
CA TYR A 342 13.27 17.96 -15.13
C TYR A 342 11.95 17.66 -14.41
N LEU A 343 11.23 18.73 -14.04
CA LEU A 343 10.03 18.63 -13.21
C LEU A 343 8.85 19.24 -13.98
N SER A 344 7.85 18.42 -14.29
CA SER A 344 6.61 18.90 -14.90
C SER A 344 5.55 19.09 -13.83
N PRO A 345 5.06 20.31 -13.59
CA PRO A 345 4.06 20.54 -12.56
C PRO A 345 2.69 19.94 -12.92
N LEU A 346 1.94 19.57 -11.88
CA LEU A 346 0.51 19.34 -11.98
C LEU A 346 -0.21 20.68 -12.14
N GLU A 347 -1.43 20.65 -12.66
CA GLU A 347 -2.29 21.83 -12.67
C GLU A 347 -2.37 22.42 -11.26
N LYS A 348 -2.05 23.72 -11.16
CA LYS A 348 -1.98 24.45 -9.88
C LYS A 348 -3.33 24.41 -9.14
N LYS A 349 -4.43 24.56 -9.89
CA LYS A 349 -5.78 24.54 -9.36
C LYS A 349 -6.54 23.35 -9.91
N SER A 350 -7.39 22.76 -9.08
CA SER A 350 -8.32 21.71 -9.52
C SER A 350 -9.65 21.88 -8.83
N PHE A 351 -10.68 21.51 -9.55
CA PHE A 351 -12.05 21.51 -9.07
C PHE A 351 -12.61 20.10 -9.22
N ARG A 352 -13.23 19.58 -8.17
CA ARG A 352 -13.87 18.27 -8.16
C ARG A 352 -15.31 18.43 -7.70
N PHE A 353 -16.19 17.84 -8.45
CA PHE A 353 -17.60 17.77 -8.17
C PHE A 353 -18.01 16.30 -8.00
N GLU A 354 -18.64 15.96 -6.89
CA GLU A 354 -19.06 14.61 -6.57
C GLU A 354 -20.51 14.62 -6.12
N VAL A 355 -21.32 13.73 -6.68
CA VAL A 355 -22.67 13.45 -6.24
C VAL A 355 -22.68 12.04 -5.66
N LEU A 356 -23.11 11.92 -4.42
CA LEU A 356 -23.16 10.66 -3.68
C LEU A 356 -24.62 10.32 -3.38
N ALA A 357 -25.05 9.12 -3.76
CA ALA A 357 -26.29 8.54 -3.27
C ALA A 357 -25.98 7.66 -2.06
N LYS A 358 -26.70 7.81 -0.99
CA LYS A 358 -26.50 7.10 0.27
C LYS A 358 -27.79 6.38 0.67
N THR A 359 -27.64 5.17 1.20
CA THR A 359 -28.71 4.49 1.91
C THR A 359 -28.13 3.87 3.18
N ASN A 360 -28.85 3.86 4.26
CA ASN A 360 -28.41 3.27 5.50
C ASN A 360 -29.47 2.33 6.11
N SER A 361 -29.05 1.51 7.05
CA SER A 361 -29.90 0.53 7.72
C SER A 361 -30.99 1.12 8.65
N ALA A 362 -30.98 2.45 8.84
CA ALA A 362 -32.02 3.18 9.57
C ALA A 362 -33.11 3.70 8.63
N ASN A 363 -33.23 3.11 7.44
CA ASN A 363 -34.22 3.47 6.41
C ASN A 363 -34.12 4.93 5.91
N TYR A 364 -32.94 5.54 6.01
CA TYR A 364 -32.65 6.80 5.36
C TYR A 364 -32.09 6.57 3.98
N GLN A 365 -32.62 7.29 3.02
CA GLN A 365 -32.02 7.47 1.69
C GLN A 365 -31.70 8.92 1.50
N GLY A 366 -30.57 9.20 0.91
CA GLY A 366 -30.15 10.56 0.74
C GLY A 366 -29.18 10.76 -0.42
N THR A 367 -29.04 12.03 -0.76
CA THR A 367 -28.02 12.49 -1.70
C THR A 367 -27.11 13.50 -1.00
N GLU A 368 -25.84 13.48 -1.38
CA GLU A 368 -24.88 14.48 -0.93
C GLU A 368 -24.11 15.00 -2.14
N LEU A 369 -24.05 16.30 -2.23
CA LEU A 369 -23.22 17.03 -3.18
C LEU A 369 -21.96 17.49 -2.47
N ASN A 370 -20.80 17.20 -3.08
CA ASN A 370 -19.51 17.60 -2.55
C ASN A 370 -18.73 18.35 -3.63
N ILE A 371 -18.33 19.56 -3.33
CA ILE A 371 -17.55 20.43 -4.21
C ILE A 371 -16.20 20.66 -3.54
N ASN A 372 -15.13 20.26 -4.18
CA ASN A 372 -13.78 20.45 -3.68
C ASN A 372 -12.94 21.28 -4.65
N TRP A 373 -12.49 22.44 -4.18
CA TRP A 373 -11.49 23.25 -4.85
C TRP A 373 -10.14 23.07 -4.18
N SER A 374 -9.08 22.92 -4.98
CA SER A 374 -7.72 22.75 -4.46
C SER A 374 -6.71 23.61 -5.21
N ASN A 375 -5.76 24.17 -4.49
CA ASN A 375 -4.58 24.84 -5.02
C ASN A 375 -3.32 24.17 -4.44
N ARG A 376 -2.53 23.53 -5.31
CA ARG A 376 -1.34 22.72 -4.91
C ARG A 376 -0.08 23.50 -4.66
N ASN A 377 -0.09 24.80 -4.92
CA ASN A 377 1.09 25.67 -4.76
C ASN A 377 0.66 27.08 -4.33
N THR A 378 -0.03 27.16 -3.20
CA THR A 378 -0.70 28.39 -2.73
C THR A 378 0.27 29.52 -2.49
N PHE A 379 1.37 29.29 -1.79
CA PHE A 379 2.38 30.29 -1.44
C PHE A 379 3.73 30.07 -2.16
N ARG A 380 3.72 29.35 -3.29
CA ARG A 380 4.91 28.99 -4.07
C ARG A 380 5.90 28.07 -3.33
N GLY A 381 5.43 27.43 -2.24
CA GLY A 381 6.18 26.52 -1.40
C GLY A 381 5.66 25.07 -1.46
N ALA A 382 4.88 24.71 -2.50
CA ALA A 382 4.16 23.45 -2.65
C ALA A 382 3.11 23.22 -1.53
N GLU A 383 2.58 24.29 -0.97
CA GLU A 383 1.50 24.21 0.00
C GLU A 383 0.19 23.85 -0.72
N LEU A 384 -0.51 22.86 -0.20
CA LEU A 384 -1.84 22.46 -0.68
C LEU A 384 -2.91 23.14 0.17
N LEU A 385 -3.66 24.03 -0.45
CA LEU A 385 -4.91 24.55 0.11
C LEU A 385 -6.06 23.82 -0.57
N SER A 386 -6.94 23.20 0.20
CA SER A 386 -8.19 22.63 -0.29
C SER A 386 -9.36 23.17 0.50
N ILE A 387 -10.41 23.57 -0.22
CA ILE A 387 -11.68 24.04 0.34
C ILE A 387 -12.76 23.11 -0.18
N SER A 388 -13.45 22.45 0.72
CA SER A 388 -14.57 21.55 0.42
C SER A 388 -15.84 22.19 0.92
N ILE A 389 -16.88 22.20 0.10
CA ILE A 389 -18.25 22.57 0.48
C ILE A 389 -19.10 21.33 0.20
N PHE A 390 -19.86 20.91 1.17
CA PHE A 390 -20.77 19.80 1.02
C PHE A 390 -22.17 20.15 1.48
N GLY A 391 -23.17 19.59 0.81
CA GLY A 391 -24.57 19.68 1.15
C GLY A 391 -25.24 18.33 1.00
N GLY A 392 -25.96 17.88 1.99
CA GLY A 392 -26.62 16.58 1.99
C GLY A 392 -28.05 16.67 2.48
N TYR A 393 -28.91 15.86 1.90
CA TYR A 393 -30.28 15.67 2.31
C TYR A 393 -30.57 14.17 2.44
N GLU A 394 -31.06 13.77 3.61
CA GLU A 394 -31.43 12.38 3.90
C GLU A 394 -32.91 12.35 4.32
N VAL A 395 -33.67 11.49 3.66
CA VAL A 395 -35.10 11.29 3.91
C VAL A 395 -35.30 9.93 4.57
N GLN A 396 -36.11 9.89 5.59
CA GLN A 396 -36.57 8.63 6.18
C GLN A 396 -37.74 8.08 5.35
N ILE A 397 -37.57 6.89 4.76
CA ILE A 397 -38.51 6.30 3.79
C ILE A 397 -39.54 5.40 4.47
N SER A 398 -39.18 4.77 5.60
CA SER A 398 -40.08 3.88 6.34
C SER A 398 -39.81 3.93 7.83
N GLY A 399 -40.85 3.65 8.63
CA GLY A 399 -40.90 3.72 10.09
C GLY A 399 -42.23 4.33 10.54
N GLN A 400 -42.59 4.20 11.83
CA GLN A 400 -43.83 4.77 12.35
C GLN A 400 -43.77 6.33 12.40
N ASN A 401 -42.58 6.90 12.40
CA ASN A 401 -42.36 8.34 12.44
C ASN A 401 -41.85 8.87 11.10
N ASN A 402 -42.76 9.20 10.20
CA ASN A 402 -42.40 9.85 8.93
C ASN A 402 -42.08 11.34 9.18
N GLY A 403 -40.93 11.81 8.60
CA GLY A 403 -40.65 13.24 8.55
C GLY A 403 -39.41 13.72 9.28
N TYR A 404 -38.61 12.85 9.89
CA TYR A 404 -37.35 13.26 10.53
C TYR A 404 -36.18 13.36 9.50
N ASN A 405 -36.39 14.19 8.50
CA ASN A 405 -35.38 14.40 7.47
C ASN A 405 -34.18 15.15 8.04
N VAL A 406 -33.01 14.90 7.45
CA VAL A 406 -31.76 15.51 7.88
C VAL A 406 -31.15 16.32 6.74
N TYR A 407 -30.99 17.62 6.97
CA TYR A 407 -30.23 18.50 6.11
C TYR A 407 -28.85 18.74 6.71
N ARG A 408 -27.82 18.65 5.88
CA ARG A 408 -26.47 19.01 6.29
C ARG A 408 -25.85 19.93 5.26
N ILE A 409 -25.20 20.98 5.71
CA ILE A 409 -24.36 21.83 4.89
C ILE A 409 -23.09 22.14 5.67
N GLY A 410 -21.96 22.10 5.02
CA GLY A 410 -20.72 22.40 5.69
C GLY A 410 -19.62 22.84 4.74
N THR A 411 -18.60 23.40 5.32
CA THR A 411 -17.38 23.80 4.63
C THR A 411 -16.17 23.40 5.46
N GLU A 412 -15.12 22.93 4.79
CA GLU A 412 -13.84 22.61 5.40
C GLU A 412 -12.70 23.18 4.56
N ALA A 413 -11.84 23.98 5.17
CA ALA A 413 -10.61 24.49 4.59
C ALA A 413 -9.41 23.76 5.21
N ASN A 414 -8.59 23.13 4.37
CA ASN A 414 -7.38 22.43 4.78
C ASN A 414 -6.16 23.07 4.11
N LEU A 415 -5.18 23.46 4.92
CA LEU A 415 -3.89 23.94 4.45
C LEU A 415 -2.80 22.98 4.91
N ILE A 416 -2.09 22.37 3.94
CA ILE A 416 -1.02 21.40 4.19
C ILE A 416 0.30 21.93 3.67
N TRP A 417 1.26 22.08 4.56
CA TRP A 417 2.65 22.41 4.22
C TRP A 417 3.46 21.13 4.10
N PRO A 418 4.24 20.93 3.02
CA PRO A 418 5.13 19.76 2.86
C PRO A 418 6.42 19.92 3.67
N ARG A 419 6.29 20.31 4.91
CA ARG A 419 7.39 20.51 5.87
C ARG A 419 6.82 20.55 7.29
N MET A 420 7.69 20.35 8.27
CA MET A 420 7.36 20.62 9.66
C MET A 420 7.54 22.12 9.94
N ILE A 421 6.48 22.80 10.36
CA ILE A 421 6.49 24.18 10.84
C ILE A 421 6.46 24.11 12.36
N SER A 422 7.63 24.08 12.97
CA SER A 422 7.80 23.92 14.42
C SER A 422 8.83 24.92 14.92
N PRO A 423 8.70 25.47 16.15
CA PRO A 423 9.75 26.26 16.79
C PRO A 423 11.02 25.45 17.03
N ILE A 424 10.91 24.14 17.20
CA ILE A 424 12.03 23.21 17.35
C ILE A 424 12.39 22.64 15.99
N ARG A 425 13.67 22.72 15.60
CA ARG A 425 14.15 22.18 14.33
C ARG A 425 14.41 20.67 14.43
N PHE A 426 13.56 19.86 13.83
CA PHE A 426 13.79 18.44 13.67
C PHE A 426 14.50 18.17 12.33
N LYS A 427 15.70 17.59 12.38
CA LYS A 427 16.40 17.10 11.18
C LYS A 427 15.90 15.70 10.86
N MET A 428 14.99 15.57 9.90
CA MET A 428 14.53 14.29 9.38
C MET A 428 15.24 13.98 8.07
N SER A 429 16.24 13.10 8.13
CA SER A 429 17.02 12.64 6.98
C SER A 429 16.43 11.36 6.39
N ASN A 430 15.16 11.36 6.03
CA ASN A 430 14.53 10.20 5.39
C ASN A 430 13.78 10.60 4.11
N ARG A 431 13.38 9.61 3.32
CA ARG A 431 12.66 9.79 2.05
C ARG A 431 11.25 10.36 2.18
N PHE A 432 10.70 10.41 3.38
CA PHE A 432 9.34 10.88 3.62
C PHE A 432 9.35 12.34 4.05
N THR A 433 8.59 13.18 3.35
CA THR A 433 8.43 14.57 3.69
C THR A 433 7.47 14.72 4.86
N PRO A 434 7.89 15.28 6.01
CA PRO A 434 6.95 15.57 7.08
C PRO A 434 5.99 16.66 6.62
N LYS A 435 4.78 16.62 7.16
CA LYS A 435 3.72 17.58 6.81
C LYS A 435 3.21 18.28 8.05
N THR A 436 2.89 19.57 7.91
CA THR A 436 2.09 20.31 8.87
C THR A 436 0.72 20.52 8.26
N LYS A 437 -0.34 20.32 9.04
CA LYS A 437 -1.74 20.51 8.60
C LYS A 437 -2.42 21.51 9.52
N ALA A 438 -3.14 22.48 8.92
CA ALA A 438 -4.13 23.30 9.59
C ALA A 438 -5.49 23.06 8.92
N THR A 439 -6.53 22.88 9.73
CA THR A 439 -7.91 22.66 9.25
C THR A 439 -8.84 23.62 9.96
N LEU A 440 -9.76 24.21 9.23
CA LEU A 440 -10.91 24.93 9.76
C LEU A 440 -12.17 24.33 9.13
N GLY A 441 -13.16 24.02 9.94
CA GLY A 441 -14.41 23.43 9.48
C GLY A 441 -15.61 24.04 10.17
N TYR A 442 -16.70 24.10 9.44
CA TYR A 442 -18.01 24.47 9.93
C TYR A 442 -19.05 23.53 9.33
N GLU A 443 -19.93 23.00 10.16
CA GLU A 443 -21.05 22.15 9.75
C GLU A 443 -22.31 22.60 10.44
N PHE A 444 -23.36 22.75 9.65
CA PHE A 444 -24.70 22.96 10.10
C PHE A 444 -25.55 21.73 9.75
N GLN A 445 -26.20 21.15 10.74
CA GLN A 445 -27.12 20.03 10.60
C GLN A 445 -28.48 20.42 11.15
N ASP A 446 -29.51 20.26 10.34
CA ASP A 446 -30.92 20.41 10.75
C ASP A 446 -31.60 19.04 10.72
N ARG A 447 -31.93 18.51 11.89
CA ARG A 447 -32.81 17.35 12.02
C ARG A 447 -34.21 17.86 12.20
N GLN A 448 -34.96 17.82 11.12
CA GLN A 448 -36.33 18.35 11.12
C GLN A 448 -37.14 17.77 12.28
N GLN A 449 -37.95 18.63 12.92
CA GLN A 449 -38.78 18.34 14.08
C GLN A 449 -38.05 17.98 15.38
N LEU A 450 -36.70 17.91 15.39
CA LEU A 450 -35.93 17.52 16.59
C LEU A 450 -35.06 18.66 17.10
N TYR A 451 -33.99 18.98 16.40
CA TYR A 451 -33.01 20.00 16.79
C TYR A 451 -32.12 20.42 15.63
N ARG A 452 -31.44 21.54 15.78
CA ARG A 452 -30.36 21.99 14.91
C ARG A 452 -29.03 21.88 15.63
N LEU A 453 -27.96 21.53 14.91
CA LEU A 453 -26.61 21.42 15.46
C LEU A 453 -25.65 22.22 14.60
N GLN A 454 -24.86 23.09 15.22
CA GLN A 454 -23.75 23.80 14.62
C GLN A 454 -22.46 23.26 15.20
N THR A 455 -21.51 22.87 14.32
CA THR A 455 -20.21 22.35 14.74
C THR A 455 -19.11 23.18 14.11
N PHE A 456 -18.23 23.73 14.94
CA PHE A 456 -16.99 24.39 14.52
C PHE A 456 -15.82 23.48 14.86
N LYS A 457 -14.87 23.35 13.92
CA LYS A 457 -13.67 22.56 14.08
C LYS A 457 -12.45 23.39 13.69
N ALA A 458 -11.44 23.38 14.54
CA ALA A 458 -10.11 23.89 14.23
C ALA A 458 -9.07 22.85 14.62
N LEU A 459 -8.07 22.62 13.76
CA LEU A 459 -7.01 21.66 14.02
C LEU A 459 -5.67 22.17 13.50
N PHE A 460 -4.62 22.00 14.30
CA PHE A 460 -3.25 22.21 13.88
C PHE A 460 -2.41 21.01 14.32
N GLY A 461 -1.67 20.39 13.37
CA GLY A 461 -0.92 19.19 13.69
C GLY A 461 0.16 18.84 12.68
N TYR A 462 0.87 17.77 12.99
CA TYR A 462 1.98 17.23 12.22
C TYR A 462 1.74 15.77 11.85
N ASN A 463 2.18 15.41 10.65
CA ASN A 463 2.24 14.03 10.22
C ASN A 463 3.63 13.74 9.66
N TRP A 464 4.26 12.67 10.13
CA TRP A 464 5.56 12.24 9.64
C TRP A 464 5.71 10.73 9.64
N LYS A 465 6.62 10.22 8.80
CA LYS A 465 6.98 8.81 8.74
C LYS A 465 8.45 8.63 9.10
N GLU A 466 8.75 7.72 10.00
CA GLU A 466 10.14 7.30 10.23
C GLU A 466 10.65 6.44 9.08
N ASN A 467 9.80 5.56 8.61
CA ASN A 467 10.07 4.64 7.50
C ASN A 467 8.75 4.24 6.82
N ALA A 468 8.81 3.35 5.82
CA ALA A 468 7.63 2.89 5.08
C ALA A 468 6.56 2.19 5.95
N ARG A 469 6.90 1.80 7.18
CA ARG A 469 6.01 1.01 8.06
C ARG A 469 5.50 1.81 9.26
N ARG A 470 6.21 2.88 9.66
CA ARG A 470 5.92 3.64 10.89
C ARG A 470 5.52 5.06 10.55
N GLU A 471 4.33 5.44 10.96
CA GLU A 471 3.76 6.76 10.75
C GLU A 471 3.26 7.34 12.07
N HIS A 472 3.47 8.61 12.24
CA HIS A 472 3.06 9.38 13.41
C HIS A 472 2.17 10.54 12.97
N THR A 473 1.11 10.77 13.73
CA THR A 473 0.27 11.95 13.59
C THR A 473 0.13 12.58 14.97
N LEU A 474 0.51 13.84 15.10
CA LEU A 474 0.38 14.62 16.32
C LEU A 474 -0.44 15.88 16.00
N ASN A 475 -1.66 15.94 16.44
CA ASN A 475 -2.43 17.18 16.49
C ASN A 475 -2.11 17.85 17.81
N ILE A 476 -1.43 19.00 17.77
CA ILE A 476 -1.07 19.75 18.98
C ILE A 476 -2.29 20.42 19.55
N GLY A 477 -3.16 20.92 18.68
CA GLY A 477 -4.40 21.56 19.04
C GLY A 477 -5.53 21.09 18.11
N GLU A 478 -6.52 20.45 18.69
CA GLU A 478 -7.80 20.18 18.08
C GLU A 478 -8.86 20.86 18.94
N VAL A 479 -9.72 21.67 18.34
CA VAL A 479 -10.84 22.31 19.00
C VAL A 479 -12.12 21.90 18.26
N ILE A 480 -13.07 21.35 18.97
CA ILE A 480 -14.41 21.05 18.47
C ILE A 480 -15.41 21.74 19.38
N PHE A 481 -16.22 22.59 18.79
CA PHE A 481 -17.28 23.28 19.47
C PHE A 481 -18.62 22.90 18.82
N ALA A 482 -19.46 22.19 19.55
CA ALA A 482 -20.80 21.79 19.12
C ALA A 482 -21.86 22.60 19.91
N ARG A 483 -22.74 23.27 19.17
CA ARG A 483 -23.78 24.11 19.69
C ARG A 483 -25.17 23.69 19.16
N PRO A 484 -26.00 23.04 19.98
CA PRO A 484 -27.36 22.74 19.62
C PRO A 484 -28.23 24.04 19.69
N GLN A 485 -29.21 24.08 18.82
CA GLN A 485 -30.18 25.17 18.71
C GLN A 485 -31.56 24.62 18.37
N ASN A 486 -32.60 25.38 18.68
CA ASN A 486 -33.98 25.07 18.32
C ASN A 486 -34.40 23.63 18.68
N VAL A 487 -34.08 23.21 19.91
CA VAL A 487 -34.52 21.91 20.43
C VAL A 487 -36.04 21.98 20.64
N THR A 488 -36.74 21.05 20.01
CA THR A 488 -38.22 21.02 20.07
C THR A 488 -38.73 20.37 21.34
N GLN A 489 -39.97 20.62 21.70
CA GLN A 489 -40.59 19.96 22.85
C GLN A 489 -40.70 18.45 22.63
N LEU A 490 -40.97 18.02 21.40
CA LEU A 490 -40.97 16.60 21.01
C LEU A 490 -39.65 15.90 21.39
N TYR A 491 -38.51 16.50 21.06
CA TYR A 491 -37.23 15.93 21.43
C TYR A 491 -36.97 15.94 22.94
N LEU A 492 -37.39 16.98 23.63
CA LEU A 492 -37.27 17.06 25.10
C LEU A 492 -38.14 16.00 25.82
N ASP A 493 -39.28 15.65 25.26
CA ASP A 493 -40.10 14.56 25.80
C ASP A 493 -39.46 13.18 25.58
N GLU A 494 -38.81 12.97 24.42
CA GLU A 494 -38.00 11.79 24.18
C GLU A 494 -36.79 11.70 25.14
N VAL A 495 -36.15 12.83 25.46
CA VAL A 495 -35.06 12.89 26.45
C VAL A 495 -35.55 12.48 27.85
N LYS A 496 -36.79 12.78 28.24
CA LYS A 496 -37.34 12.32 29.51
C LYS A 496 -37.51 10.81 29.56
N LEU A 497 -37.86 10.19 28.43
CA LEU A 497 -37.97 8.73 28.29
C LEU A 497 -36.59 8.05 28.20
N ASN A 498 -35.65 8.68 27.52
CA ASN A 498 -34.28 8.22 27.37
C ASN A 498 -33.26 9.34 27.64
N PRO A 499 -32.77 9.47 28.89
CA PRO A 499 -31.87 10.55 29.30
C PRO A 499 -30.55 10.62 28.52
N SER A 500 -30.11 9.51 27.89
CA SER A 500 -28.86 9.47 27.08
C SER A 500 -28.95 10.41 25.89
N LEU A 501 -30.14 10.64 25.34
CA LEU A 501 -30.39 11.56 24.23
C LEU A 501 -30.11 13.02 24.61
N GLY A 502 -30.21 13.37 25.87
CA GLY A 502 -29.89 14.71 26.38
C GLY A 502 -28.43 15.13 26.06
N LYS A 503 -27.52 14.17 26.05
CA LYS A 503 -26.11 14.43 25.75
C LYS A 503 -25.84 14.95 24.32
N VAL A 504 -26.75 14.65 23.39
CA VAL A 504 -26.63 15.11 21.99
C VAL A 504 -26.90 16.61 21.89
N ILE A 505 -27.78 17.14 22.75
CA ILE A 505 -28.18 18.53 22.77
C ILE A 505 -27.45 19.36 23.82
N GLU A 506 -26.41 18.85 24.43
CA GLU A 506 -25.52 19.63 25.28
C GLU A 506 -24.52 20.44 24.44
N ARG A 507 -24.20 21.66 24.91
CA ARG A 507 -23.08 22.41 24.35
C ARG A 507 -21.78 21.73 24.73
N GLN A 508 -20.97 21.39 23.74
CA GLN A 508 -19.74 20.68 23.96
C GLN A 508 -18.56 21.49 23.44
N LEU A 509 -17.58 21.74 24.29
CA LEU A 509 -16.28 22.30 23.93
C LEU A 509 -15.21 21.30 24.29
N ILE A 510 -14.56 20.76 23.25
CA ILE A 510 -13.50 19.77 23.35
C ILE A 510 -12.25 20.39 22.76
N PHE A 511 -11.16 20.42 23.49
CA PHE A 511 -9.88 20.92 22.97
C PHE A 511 -8.69 20.24 23.63
N GLY A 512 -7.68 19.92 22.84
CA GLY A 512 -6.46 19.30 23.34
C GLY A 512 -5.65 18.62 22.25
N PRO A 513 -4.54 17.97 22.62
CA PRO A 513 -3.71 17.22 21.70
C PRO A 513 -4.25 15.81 21.49
N THR A 514 -4.02 15.32 20.26
CA THR A 514 -4.25 13.91 19.89
C THR A 514 -3.00 13.35 19.24
N TYR A 515 -2.52 12.19 19.69
CA TYR A 515 -1.40 11.50 19.09
C TYR A 515 -1.80 10.12 18.60
N SER A 516 -1.40 9.79 17.36
CA SER A 516 -1.59 8.46 16.79
C SER A 516 -0.28 7.91 16.24
N TYR A 517 0.01 6.66 16.57
CA TYR A 517 1.09 5.88 16.01
C TYR A 517 0.52 4.75 15.16
N THR A 518 1.01 4.61 13.93
CA THR A 518 0.60 3.54 13.02
C THR A 518 1.81 2.73 12.58
N TYR A 519 1.72 1.41 12.72
CA TYR A 519 2.65 0.45 12.15
C TYR A 519 1.94 -0.42 11.13
N SER A 520 2.49 -0.54 9.91
CA SER A 520 1.93 -1.41 8.87
C SER A 520 3.02 -2.05 8.01
N ASN A 521 2.99 -3.36 7.88
CA ASN A 521 3.82 -4.10 6.92
C ASN A 521 3.00 -4.79 5.82
N THR A 522 1.73 -4.42 5.68
CA THR A 522 0.77 -5.03 4.75
C THR A 522 1.15 -4.90 3.28
N ALA A 523 1.96 -3.89 2.92
CA ALA A 523 2.50 -3.71 1.58
C ALA A 523 3.50 -4.82 1.15
N GLN A 524 3.96 -5.67 2.07
CA GLN A 524 4.92 -6.74 1.79
C GLN A 524 4.22 -7.98 1.24
N ARG A 525 3.86 -7.97 -0.05
CA ARG A 525 3.07 -9.04 -0.71
C ARG A 525 3.67 -10.45 -0.59
N ARG A 526 5.00 -10.59 -0.43
CA ARG A 526 5.68 -11.90 -0.31
C ARG A 526 5.56 -12.53 1.09
N LYS A 527 5.21 -11.76 2.12
CA LYS A 527 5.08 -12.29 3.48
C LYS A 527 3.77 -13.05 3.67
N LYS A 528 3.87 -14.20 4.33
CA LYS A 528 2.71 -15.01 4.72
C LYS A 528 1.88 -14.31 5.79
N ASN A 529 2.54 -13.68 6.76
CA ASN A 529 1.93 -12.94 7.87
C ASN A 529 2.22 -11.44 7.73
N THR A 530 1.18 -10.62 7.72
CA THR A 530 1.31 -9.17 7.77
C THR A 530 0.40 -8.59 8.84
N ILE A 531 0.83 -7.48 9.44
CA ILE A 531 0.14 -6.83 10.55
C ILE A 531 -0.05 -5.33 10.28
N TYR A 532 -1.12 -4.82 10.84
CA TYR A 532 -1.39 -3.39 11.00
C TYR A 532 -1.71 -3.13 12.46
N TYR A 533 -1.12 -2.09 13.03
CA TYR A 533 -1.40 -1.61 14.37
C TYR A 533 -1.57 -0.09 14.34
N LYS A 534 -2.58 0.41 15.03
CA LYS A 534 -2.78 1.84 15.27
C LYS A 534 -3.13 2.06 16.73
N GLY A 535 -2.30 2.80 17.44
CA GLY A 535 -2.58 3.29 18.79
C GLY A 535 -2.87 4.79 18.75
N THR A 536 -3.92 5.24 19.43
CA THR A 536 -4.32 6.65 19.53
C THR A 536 -4.54 7.04 20.98
N ILE A 537 -4.01 8.20 21.35
CA ILE A 537 -4.21 8.87 22.63
C ILE A 537 -4.86 10.23 22.34
N ASP A 538 -6.01 10.48 22.91
CA ASP A 538 -6.75 11.74 22.77
C ASP A 538 -6.91 12.36 24.20
N LEU A 539 -6.36 13.56 24.36
CA LEU A 539 -6.34 14.29 25.63
C LEU A 539 -7.16 15.56 25.49
N SER A 540 -8.30 15.64 26.15
CA SER A 540 -9.07 16.88 26.13
C SER A 540 -8.89 17.67 27.41
N ALA A 541 -8.53 18.94 27.29
CA ALA A 541 -8.36 19.92 28.35
C ALA A 541 -7.58 19.41 29.60
N ALA A 542 -6.77 18.34 29.44
CA ALA A 542 -6.10 17.68 30.54
C ALA A 542 -5.21 18.67 31.31
N VAL A 543 -4.33 19.38 30.60
CA VAL A 543 -3.41 20.35 31.21
C VAL A 543 -4.15 21.57 31.73
N THR A 544 -5.07 22.12 30.91
CA THR A 544 -5.83 23.33 31.27
C THR A 544 -6.69 23.10 32.50
N GLY A 545 -7.39 21.97 32.58
CA GLY A 545 -8.26 21.66 33.73
C GLY A 545 -7.44 21.40 34.99
N LEU A 546 -6.28 20.75 34.89
CA LEU A 546 -5.40 20.53 36.05
C LEU A 546 -4.84 21.87 36.60
N ILE A 547 -4.37 22.76 35.71
CA ILE A 547 -3.86 24.07 36.13
C ILE A 547 -4.98 24.94 36.75
N ALA A 548 -6.17 24.88 36.17
CA ALA A 548 -7.32 25.65 36.69
C ALA A 548 -7.97 25.03 37.96
N GLY A 549 -7.48 23.89 38.42
CA GLY A 549 -8.03 23.20 39.59
C GLY A 549 -9.47 22.69 39.38
N ALA A 550 -9.78 22.25 38.15
CA ALA A 550 -11.06 21.71 37.81
C ALA A 550 -11.39 20.46 38.63
N ASN A 551 -12.53 20.49 39.34
CA ASN A 551 -13.01 19.36 40.15
C ASN A 551 -14.54 19.49 40.29
N ILE A 552 -15.27 18.73 39.48
CA ILE A 552 -16.71 18.78 39.40
C ILE A 552 -17.41 18.27 40.68
N ASP A 553 -16.71 17.51 41.52
CA ASP A 553 -17.25 17.01 42.78
C ASP A 553 -17.16 18.04 43.92
N LYS A 554 -16.28 19.02 43.78
CA LYS A 554 -16.01 20.04 44.80
C LYS A 554 -16.39 21.45 44.37
N ARG A 555 -16.60 21.71 43.09
CA ARG A 555 -16.86 23.04 42.52
C ARG A 555 -17.83 22.94 41.34
N ASP A 556 -18.47 24.04 40.98
CA ASP A 556 -19.17 24.15 39.71
C ASP A 556 -18.26 23.95 38.50
N THR A 557 -18.83 23.45 37.42
CA THR A 557 -18.11 23.23 36.16
C THR A 557 -17.43 24.50 35.67
N LEU A 558 -16.15 24.46 35.44
CA LEU A 558 -15.40 25.55 34.84
C LEU A 558 -15.79 25.73 33.38
N LYS A 559 -15.88 27.01 32.97
CA LYS A 559 -16.31 27.40 31.64
C LYS A 559 -15.22 28.18 30.90
N VAL A 560 -15.09 27.97 29.62
CA VAL A 560 -14.30 28.77 28.69
C VAL A 560 -15.25 29.46 27.72
N PHE A 561 -15.21 30.79 27.63
CA PHE A 561 -16.18 31.59 26.88
C PHE A 561 -17.65 31.27 27.21
N GLY A 562 -17.95 31.01 28.49
CA GLY A 562 -19.28 30.68 28.95
C GLY A 562 -19.78 29.26 28.64
N VAL A 563 -18.92 28.38 28.10
CA VAL A 563 -19.22 26.99 27.75
C VAL A 563 -18.42 26.05 28.62
N PRO A 564 -19.02 25.03 29.26
CA PRO A 564 -18.28 23.98 29.95
C PRO A 564 -17.41 23.19 28.97
N PHE A 565 -16.17 22.91 29.34
CA PHE A 565 -15.28 22.12 28.53
C PHE A 565 -15.20 20.68 29.04
N SER A 566 -15.05 19.75 28.09
CA SER A 566 -14.89 18.33 28.41
C SER A 566 -13.44 17.99 28.74
N GLN A 567 -13.22 17.35 29.89
CA GLN A 567 -11.90 16.94 30.36
C GLN A 567 -11.85 15.41 30.43
N TYR A 568 -11.00 14.78 29.60
CA TYR A 568 -10.87 13.32 29.53
C TYR A 568 -9.52 12.88 28.95
N VAL A 569 -9.21 11.61 29.16
CA VAL A 569 -8.18 10.85 28.48
C VAL A 569 -8.82 9.67 27.78
N LYS A 570 -8.56 9.51 26.48
CA LYS A 570 -9.07 8.39 25.68
C LYS A 570 -7.91 7.65 25.00
N PHE A 571 -7.92 6.33 25.12
CA PHE A 571 -7.00 5.42 24.46
C PHE A 571 -7.77 4.52 23.50
N GLU A 572 -7.24 4.32 22.31
CA GLU A 572 -7.79 3.38 21.36
C GLU A 572 -6.67 2.64 20.66
N ASN A 573 -6.73 1.30 20.66
CA ASN A 573 -5.76 0.44 20.03
C ASN A 573 -6.47 -0.47 19.03
N GLU A 574 -6.02 -0.46 17.81
CA GLU A 574 -6.50 -1.31 16.73
C GLU A 574 -5.38 -2.21 16.23
N PHE A 575 -5.59 -3.50 16.25
CA PHE A 575 -4.69 -4.50 15.71
C PHE A 575 -5.39 -5.30 14.60
N ARG A 576 -4.74 -5.42 13.44
CA ARG A 576 -5.20 -6.29 12.34
C ARG A 576 -4.09 -7.26 11.96
N HIS A 577 -4.46 -8.51 11.78
CA HIS A 577 -3.58 -9.56 11.31
C HIS A 577 -4.12 -10.16 10.02
N PHE A 578 -3.23 -10.36 9.05
CA PHE A 578 -3.56 -10.94 7.77
C PHE A 578 -2.66 -12.16 7.54
N LEU A 579 -3.27 -13.34 7.43
CA LEU A 579 -2.62 -14.62 7.21
C LEU A 579 -2.98 -15.14 5.81
N LYS A 580 -1.99 -15.31 4.95
CA LYS A 580 -2.18 -15.98 3.65
C LYS A 580 -2.27 -17.49 3.86
N LEU A 581 -3.41 -18.07 3.53
CA LEU A 581 -3.68 -19.52 3.58
C LEU A 581 -3.36 -20.18 2.24
N GLY A 582 -3.47 -19.45 1.13
CA GLY A 582 -3.21 -19.92 -0.22
C GLY A 582 -2.79 -18.78 -1.16
N LYS A 583 -2.78 -19.06 -2.48
CA LYS A 583 -2.43 -18.05 -3.50
C LYS A 583 -3.45 -16.90 -3.53
N GLU A 584 -4.73 -17.22 -3.36
CA GLU A 584 -5.86 -16.27 -3.47
C GLU A 584 -6.69 -16.20 -2.18
N THR A 585 -6.33 -16.99 -1.13
CA THR A 585 -7.08 -17.06 0.12
C THR A 585 -6.29 -16.39 1.24
N GLN A 586 -6.96 -15.48 1.95
CA GLN A 586 -6.40 -14.76 3.08
C GLN A 586 -7.40 -14.73 4.24
N LEU A 587 -6.91 -15.01 5.45
CA LEU A 587 -7.64 -14.80 6.70
C LEU A 587 -7.26 -13.40 7.22
N ALA A 588 -8.27 -12.56 7.48
CA ALA A 588 -8.12 -11.25 8.10
C ALA A 588 -8.79 -11.25 9.47
N SER A 589 -8.05 -10.86 10.49
CA SER A 589 -8.53 -10.72 11.87
C SER A 589 -8.33 -9.29 12.34
N ARG A 590 -9.25 -8.77 13.14
CA ARG A 590 -9.21 -7.41 13.71
C ARG A 590 -9.60 -7.46 15.18
N ILE A 591 -8.89 -6.71 15.99
CA ILE A 591 -9.20 -6.48 17.40
C ILE A 591 -9.09 -4.98 17.65
N ILE A 592 -10.09 -4.39 18.28
CA ILE A 592 -10.08 -3.02 18.76
C ILE A 592 -10.33 -3.03 20.25
N VAL A 593 -9.46 -2.34 20.98
CA VAL A 593 -9.61 -2.12 22.43
C VAL A 593 -9.50 -0.62 22.68
N GLY A 594 -10.53 -0.06 23.30
CA GLY A 594 -10.59 1.35 23.65
C GLY A 594 -11.05 1.55 25.09
N THR A 595 -10.51 2.57 25.73
CA THR A 595 -10.99 3.06 27.03
C THR A 595 -10.93 4.57 27.08
N ALA A 596 -11.88 5.16 27.74
CA ALA A 596 -11.98 6.60 27.93
C ALA A 596 -12.32 6.91 29.39
N LEU A 597 -11.60 7.86 29.97
CA LEU A 597 -11.70 8.22 31.36
C LEU A 597 -11.97 9.73 31.48
N PRO A 598 -13.21 10.14 31.79
CA PRO A 598 -13.51 11.52 32.15
C PRO A 598 -12.95 11.83 33.53
N PHE A 599 -12.54 13.06 33.77
CA PHE A 599 -12.05 13.51 35.07
C PHE A 599 -12.11 15.03 35.19
N GLY A 600 -11.85 15.54 36.39
CA GLY A 600 -11.76 16.99 36.65
C GLY A 600 -13.04 17.74 36.36
N ASN A 601 -13.16 18.35 35.20
CA ASN A 601 -14.32 19.14 34.78
C ASN A 601 -15.49 18.32 34.22
N SER A 602 -15.32 17.01 34.05
CA SER A 602 -16.29 16.11 33.42
C SER A 602 -16.53 14.86 34.24
N LYS A 603 -17.81 14.52 34.51
CA LYS A 603 -18.21 13.23 35.07
C LYS A 603 -18.35 12.13 34.03
N GLU A 604 -18.65 12.52 32.81
CA GLU A 604 -18.93 11.62 31.68
C GLU A 604 -18.19 12.04 30.42
N MET A 605 -18.03 11.10 29.51
CA MET A 605 -17.47 11.40 28.19
C MET A 605 -18.43 12.19 27.34
N PRO A 606 -17.96 13.19 26.55
CA PRO A 606 -18.80 13.85 25.56
C PRO A 606 -19.29 12.84 24.52
N PHE A 607 -20.59 12.95 24.16
CA PHE A 607 -21.27 12.03 23.25
C PHE A 607 -20.50 11.75 21.95
N ILE A 608 -19.94 12.78 21.34
CA ILE A 608 -19.19 12.64 20.08
C ILE A 608 -17.86 11.89 20.21
N LYS A 609 -17.38 11.70 21.44
CA LYS A 609 -16.11 10.98 21.72
C LYS A 609 -16.34 9.61 22.38
N GLN A 610 -17.56 9.26 22.78
CA GLN A 610 -17.88 7.93 23.29
C GLN A 610 -17.68 6.85 22.22
N PHE A 611 -17.33 5.65 22.66
CA PHE A 611 -17.26 4.49 21.78
C PHE A 611 -18.65 3.94 21.48
N PHE A 612 -18.79 3.34 20.30
CA PHE A 612 -19.99 2.62 19.89
C PHE A 612 -19.63 1.48 18.95
N ILE A 613 -20.56 0.56 18.73
CA ILE A 613 -20.44 -0.57 17.81
C ILE A 613 -21.48 -0.39 16.69
N GLY A 614 -21.21 -1.02 15.54
CA GLY A 614 -22.04 -0.90 14.34
C GLY A 614 -21.58 0.22 13.39
N GLY A 615 -22.19 0.25 12.21
CA GLY A 615 -21.86 1.19 11.14
C GLY A 615 -20.74 0.73 10.23
N THR A 616 -20.36 1.56 9.27
CA THR A 616 -19.48 1.20 8.14
C THR A 616 -18.07 0.76 8.52
N ASN A 617 -17.56 1.19 9.65
CA ASN A 617 -16.20 0.94 10.13
C ASN A 617 -16.12 -0.09 11.28
N SER A 618 -17.24 -0.65 11.69
CA SER A 618 -17.38 -1.64 12.75
C SER A 618 -18.10 -2.88 12.22
N ILE A 619 -19.11 -3.39 12.89
CA ILE A 619 -19.93 -4.51 12.41
C ILE A 619 -20.97 -3.96 11.41
N ARG A 620 -20.68 -4.09 10.11
CA ARG A 620 -21.43 -3.43 9.02
C ARG A 620 -22.91 -3.82 8.90
N ALA A 621 -23.27 -5.04 9.35
CA ALA A 621 -24.64 -5.50 9.31
C ALA A 621 -25.57 -4.76 10.29
N PHE A 622 -25.00 -4.06 11.25
CA PHE A 622 -25.74 -3.39 12.29
C PHE A 622 -25.58 -1.87 12.18
N ARG A 623 -26.65 -1.16 12.51
CA ARG A 623 -26.64 0.30 12.57
C ARG A 623 -25.69 0.79 13.67
N ALA A 624 -25.02 1.92 13.43
CA ALA A 624 -24.22 2.58 14.45
C ALA A 624 -25.04 2.85 15.71
N ARG A 625 -24.49 2.54 16.88
CA ARG A 625 -25.12 2.74 18.19
C ARG A 625 -26.41 1.94 18.44
N SER A 626 -26.61 0.83 17.72
CA SER A 626 -27.79 -0.02 17.88
C SER A 626 -27.51 -1.31 18.64
N ILE A 627 -26.28 -1.58 19.02
CA ILE A 627 -25.89 -2.79 19.72
C ILE A 627 -25.24 -2.39 21.04
N GLY A 628 -25.77 -2.93 22.13
CA GLY A 628 -25.20 -2.80 23.46
C GLY A 628 -24.39 -4.01 23.90
N PRO A 629 -23.71 -3.94 25.06
CA PRO A 629 -22.94 -5.06 25.60
C PRO A 629 -23.87 -6.20 26.06
N GLY A 630 -23.48 -7.44 25.74
CA GLY A 630 -24.21 -8.65 26.17
C GLY A 630 -25.63 -8.69 25.66
N SER A 631 -26.57 -8.96 26.54
CA SER A 631 -28.00 -9.03 26.26
C SER A 631 -28.74 -7.69 26.40
N TYR A 632 -28.02 -6.59 26.66
CA TYR A 632 -28.65 -5.28 26.80
C TYR A 632 -29.30 -4.86 25.47
N LEU A 633 -30.57 -4.57 25.53
CA LEU A 633 -31.36 -4.03 24.43
C LEU A 633 -32.11 -2.78 24.92
N ASP A 634 -31.78 -1.66 24.34
CA ASP A 634 -32.48 -0.41 24.62
C ASP A 634 -33.95 -0.50 24.12
N LYS A 635 -34.90 -0.13 24.96
CA LYS A 635 -36.32 -0.12 24.60
C LYS A 635 -36.60 0.79 23.40
N ALA A 636 -35.86 1.89 23.25
CA ALA A 636 -35.98 2.83 22.14
C ALA A 636 -35.56 2.18 20.80
N VAL A 637 -34.68 1.17 20.79
CA VAL A 637 -34.30 0.42 19.58
C VAL A 637 -35.46 -0.41 19.05
N ASN A 638 -36.32 -0.90 19.92
CA ASN A 638 -37.47 -1.77 19.55
C ASN A 638 -38.69 -1.01 19.05
N THR A 639 -38.85 0.24 19.42
CA THR A 639 -40.08 0.97 19.10
C THR A 639 -40.06 1.62 17.74
N ASP A 640 -38.90 2.15 17.23
CA ASP A 640 -38.86 2.77 15.91
C ASP A 640 -37.46 2.92 15.33
N GLY A 641 -36.44 2.43 16.02
CA GLY A 641 -35.06 2.39 15.49
C GLY A 641 -34.40 3.76 15.23
N PHE A 642 -35.05 4.83 15.60
CA PHE A 642 -34.67 6.19 15.21
C PHE A 642 -33.59 6.80 16.10
N LEU A 643 -33.64 6.52 17.39
CA LEU A 643 -32.80 7.17 18.40
C LEU A 643 -31.97 6.15 19.19
N ALA A 644 -31.55 5.05 18.56
CA ALA A 644 -30.64 4.13 19.21
C ALA A 644 -29.33 4.86 19.53
N ASP A 645 -28.98 4.90 20.80
CA ASP A 645 -27.80 5.60 21.28
C ASP A 645 -27.04 4.78 22.31
N GLN A 646 -26.67 3.56 21.92
CA GLN A 646 -25.81 2.73 22.73
C GLN A 646 -24.36 3.13 22.52
N SER A 647 -23.80 3.75 23.53
CA SER A 647 -22.41 4.23 23.55
C SER A 647 -21.83 4.01 24.94
N GLY A 648 -20.52 4.00 25.06
CA GLY A 648 -19.83 3.75 26.30
C GLY A 648 -18.39 4.25 26.34
N ASP A 649 -17.78 4.10 27.48
CA ASP A 649 -16.41 4.57 27.74
C ASP A 649 -15.37 3.46 27.55
N ILE A 650 -15.82 2.22 27.31
CA ILE A 650 -14.97 1.06 27.00
C ILE A 650 -15.47 0.41 25.70
N LYS A 651 -14.56 -0.01 24.86
CA LYS A 651 -14.83 -0.76 23.61
C LYS A 651 -13.91 -1.96 23.49
N ILE A 652 -14.50 -3.12 23.23
CA ILE A 652 -13.82 -4.32 22.76
C ILE A 652 -14.55 -4.84 21.54
N GLU A 653 -13.90 -4.93 20.42
CA GLU A 653 -14.46 -5.39 19.16
C GLU A 653 -13.54 -6.40 18.49
#